data_7cae8bfd86310bf78942c74abe1662e1
#
_entry.id   7cae8bfd86310bf78942c74abe1662e1
#
_cell.length_a   1.000
_cell.length_b   1.000
_cell.length_c   1.000
_cell.angle_alpha   90.00
_cell.angle_beta   90.00
_cell.angle_gamma   90.00
#
_symmetry.space_group_name_H-M   'P 1'
#
loop_
_entity.id
_entity.type
_entity.pdbx_description
1 polymer ?
#
loop_
_entity_poly.entity_id
_entity_poly.type
_entity_poly.pdbx_seq_one_letter_code
_entity_poly.pdbx_strand_id
1 'polypeptide(L)'
;MNVEQSGNRDIAEVIRQNGKNYLILYASQTGTAEDYARKFGKELISKFGLNVMCADVEHYDFDTLNELPENVLVTFFVSTYGEGDFPDPAVRFGEYLSQVDIDALSNLKFSLFGLGNTTYEFYNGAAKKTLKYLMGAGATQIGRLGLGDDGAGTTEEDYLSWKEEVFEQLKGLLKLDEREEKFSPLFKYTTLDSVDNKVFLGEPSSAYLPGGSSEGQNGPFSSTNPYLAPIIKSSELLVQGSGRNCIHSEFDISGAKMSYKTGDHLGVLPANANEKVKQFLTAFSLKGDTVFSLEAPDAATEVPFPCPTTIESAVRYYLEITGPVSRQFLSQLVEFAPEDIKEKVAALAKSKTEFAKEITGKKFNLADAILYLNNGKPWTSVPFNFLAETLPRMQPRFYSISSSSLAEPTVVHTTTRVENMPNEETGSPTLGVTTNLLRNIQLSKSKDPNMESLLPVTYDLNGPRGLYEGYKLPVFVRSSTFKLPAEVQKPLIMIGPGTGVSPLRGFVRERVEMCKIDSLVTEKMGKMLLFYGCRDENDYLYKNEWVEYAKALDGKFEIDVAFSRVSDKKVYVQNKIQDRKDEVAELLKAGAYVYVCGDAGRMARDVQKALTAVLASAKGISEQDAENEIKEMKNNGTYQEDVW
;
A
#
# COMPACT_ATOMS: atom_id res chain seq x y z
N MET A 1 -15.02 1.26 -21.10
CA MET A 1 -16.21 0.42 -20.99
C MET A 1 -16.19 -0.13 -19.59
N ASN A 2 -17.15 0.28 -18.76
CA ASN A 2 -17.43 -0.48 -17.57
C ASN A 2 -17.92 -1.83 -18.05
N VAL A 3 -17.10 -2.83 -17.93
CA VAL A 3 -17.61 -4.16 -17.81
C VAL A 3 -18.20 -4.19 -16.41
N GLU A 4 -19.51 -3.93 -16.28
CA GLU A 4 -20.31 -4.70 -15.36
C GLU A 4 -20.05 -6.13 -15.79
N GLN A 5 -19.00 -6.70 -15.25
CA GLN A 5 -18.83 -8.14 -15.28
C GLN A 5 -19.80 -8.73 -14.25
N SER A 6 -21.07 -8.92 -14.70
CA SER A 6 -21.71 -10.21 -14.50
C SER A 6 -20.92 -11.27 -15.29
N GLY A 7 -19.61 -11.13 -15.32
CA GLY A 7 -18.66 -12.03 -15.92
C GLY A 7 -18.55 -13.27 -15.07
N ASN A 8 -18.47 -14.39 -15.70
CA ASN A 8 -18.19 -15.67 -15.09
C ASN A 8 -16.97 -15.55 -14.16
N ARG A 9 -17.16 -15.77 -12.86
CA ARG A 9 -16.12 -15.76 -11.84
C ARG A 9 -15.41 -17.11 -11.72
N ASP A 10 -15.87 -18.12 -12.40
CA ASP A 10 -15.27 -19.46 -12.43
C ASP A 10 -13.92 -19.41 -13.14
N ILE A 11 -12.84 -19.54 -12.38
CA ILE A 11 -11.47 -19.42 -12.90
C ILE A 11 -11.15 -20.47 -13.97
N ALA A 12 -11.62 -21.71 -13.81
CA ALA A 12 -11.34 -22.78 -14.77
C ALA A 12 -12.08 -22.57 -16.08
N GLU A 13 -13.31 -22.05 -16.04
CA GLU A 13 -14.07 -21.74 -17.24
C GLU A 13 -13.46 -20.54 -17.98
N VAL A 14 -13.06 -19.48 -17.29
CA VAL A 14 -12.40 -18.31 -17.89
C VAL A 14 -11.11 -18.71 -18.60
N ILE A 15 -10.29 -19.56 -17.98
CA ILE A 15 -9.06 -20.10 -18.58
C ILE A 15 -9.38 -20.85 -19.88
N ARG A 16 -10.38 -21.74 -19.87
CA ARG A 16 -10.78 -22.53 -21.04
C ARG A 16 -11.33 -21.66 -22.18
N GLN A 17 -12.23 -20.72 -21.86
CA GLN A 17 -12.87 -19.83 -22.84
C GLN A 17 -11.88 -18.91 -23.55
N ASN A 18 -10.82 -18.48 -22.88
CA ASN A 18 -9.80 -17.58 -23.44
C ASN A 18 -8.54 -18.32 -23.92
N GLY A 19 -8.55 -19.65 -23.93
CA GLY A 19 -7.44 -20.47 -24.42
C GLY A 19 -6.13 -20.24 -23.69
N LYS A 20 -6.20 -19.88 -22.39
CA LYS A 20 -5.02 -19.62 -21.58
C LYS A 20 -4.32 -20.92 -21.22
N ASN A 21 -2.98 -20.91 -21.25
CA ASN A 21 -2.16 -22.07 -20.90
C ASN A 21 -1.26 -21.83 -19.69
N TYR A 22 -1.31 -20.62 -19.12
CA TYR A 22 -0.63 -20.27 -17.89
C TYR A 22 -1.46 -19.30 -17.05
N LEU A 23 -1.55 -19.56 -15.75
CA LEU A 23 -2.30 -18.73 -14.81
C LEU A 23 -1.36 -18.11 -13.78
N ILE A 24 -1.47 -16.82 -13.56
CA ILE A 24 -0.81 -16.11 -12.46
C ILE A 24 -1.89 -15.52 -11.58
N LEU A 25 -1.86 -15.88 -10.30
CA LEU A 25 -2.74 -15.33 -9.28
C LEU A 25 -1.94 -14.52 -8.28
N TYR A 26 -2.37 -13.29 -8.02
CA TYR A 26 -1.72 -12.47 -7.02
C TYR A 26 -2.67 -12.04 -5.91
N ALA A 27 -2.11 -11.98 -4.71
CA ALA A 27 -2.74 -11.50 -3.49
C ALA A 27 -1.93 -10.30 -2.98
N SER A 28 -2.44 -9.08 -3.20
CA SER A 28 -1.69 -7.85 -2.95
C SER A 28 -2.43 -6.90 -2.02
N GLN A 29 -1.72 -6.33 -1.03
CA GLN A 29 -2.25 -5.30 -0.14
C GLN A 29 -2.05 -3.89 -0.71
N THR A 30 -0.87 -3.65 -1.29
CA THR A 30 -0.39 -2.33 -1.72
C THR A 30 0.06 -2.30 -3.18
N GLY A 31 -0.22 -3.34 -3.96
CA GLY A 31 0.12 -3.45 -5.38
C GLY A 31 1.48 -4.09 -5.67
N THR A 32 2.33 -4.37 -4.67
CA THR A 32 3.65 -4.95 -4.92
C THR A 32 3.58 -6.36 -5.51
N ALA A 33 2.70 -7.23 -4.98
CA ALA A 33 2.52 -8.57 -5.53
C ALA A 33 1.94 -8.53 -6.96
N GLU A 34 1.05 -7.60 -7.25
CA GLU A 34 0.54 -7.33 -8.60
C GLU A 34 1.67 -6.97 -9.57
N ASP A 35 2.56 -6.05 -9.17
CA ASP A 35 3.67 -5.59 -10.02
C ASP A 35 4.60 -6.76 -10.40
N TYR A 36 5.01 -7.58 -9.42
CA TYR A 36 5.84 -8.75 -9.70
C TYR A 36 5.11 -9.81 -10.54
N ALA A 37 3.83 -10.05 -10.28
CA ALA A 37 3.00 -10.97 -11.05
C ALA A 37 2.90 -10.55 -12.53
N ARG A 38 2.67 -9.26 -12.79
CA ARG A 38 2.61 -8.69 -14.14
C ARG A 38 3.96 -8.76 -14.84
N LYS A 39 5.06 -8.45 -14.17
CA LYS A 39 6.43 -8.59 -14.70
C LYS A 39 6.74 -10.03 -15.09
N PHE A 40 6.42 -10.99 -14.23
CA PHE A 40 6.60 -12.42 -14.49
C PHE A 40 5.79 -12.88 -15.70
N GLY A 41 4.51 -12.48 -15.78
CA GLY A 41 3.64 -12.83 -16.89
C GLY A 41 4.14 -12.28 -18.22
N LYS A 42 4.62 -11.04 -18.26
CA LYS A 42 5.19 -10.45 -19.48
C LYS A 42 6.41 -11.20 -19.98
N GLU A 43 7.29 -11.61 -19.07
CA GLU A 43 8.46 -12.40 -19.46
C GLU A 43 8.06 -13.81 -19.97
N LEU A 44 7.06 -14.46 -19.38
CA LEU A 44 6.53 -15.71 -19.89
C LEU A 44 5.99 -15.57 -21.31
N ILE A 45 5.29 -14.47 -21.60
CA ILE A 45 4.77 -14.18 -22.94
C ILE A 45 5.93 -13.90 -23.92
N SER A 46 6.84 -12.99 -23.56
CA SER A 46 7.91 -12.53 -24.47
C SER A 46 8.96 -13.60 -24.71
N LYS A 47 9.43 -14.28 -23.66
CA LYS A 47 10.51 -15.29 -23.76
C LYS A 47 10.01 -16.63 -24.27
N PHE A 48 8.82 -17.06 -23.87
CA PHE A 48 8.35 -18.41 -24.13
C PHE A 48 7.09 -18.48 -25.00
N GLY A 49 6.45 -17.35 -25.29
CA GLY A 49 5.24 -17.29 -26.11
C GLY A 49 4.03 -17.94 -25.46
N LEU A 50 3.98 -18.00 -24.14
CA LEU A 50 2.84 -18.53 -23.40
C LEU A 50 1.65 -17.57 -23.45
N ASN A 51 0.45 -18.13 -23.44
CA ASN A 51 -0.80 -17.37 -23.36
C ASN A 51 -1.21 -17.25 -21.88
N VAL A 52 -0.75 -16.16 -21.23
CA VAL A 52 -0.85 -15.98 -19.79
C VAL A 52 -2.14 -15.25 -19.42
N MET A 53 -2.78 -15.68 -18.32
CA MET A 53 -3.75 -14.91 -17.57
C MET A 53 -3.11 -14.47 -16.26
N CYS A 54 -3.18 -13.18 -15.93
CA CYS A 54 -2.69 -12.62 -14.65
C CYS A 54 -3.87 -11.92 -13.96
N ALA A 55 -4.26 -12.39 -12.78
CA ALA A 55 -5.48 -11.98 -12.13
C ALA A 55 -5.33 -11.82 -10.61
N ASP A 56 -6.12 -10.89 -10.04
CA ASP A 56 -6.29 -10.74 -8.61
C ASP A 56 -7.14 -11.89 -8.07
N VAL A 57 -6.72 -12.47 -6.95
CA VAL A 57 -7.49 -13.52 -6.27
C VAL A 57 -8.87 -13.06 -5.82
N GLU A 58 -9.08 -11.75 -5.58
CA GLU A 58 -10.37 -11.20 -5.16
C GLU A 58 -11.46 -11.35 -6.24
N HIS A 59 -11.07 -11.35 -7.51
CA HIS A 59 -12.00 -11.25 -8.62
C HIS A 59 -12.58 -12.60 -9.06
N TYR A 60 -12.10 -13.73 -8.54
CA TYR A 60 -12.48 -15.06 -9.00
C TYR A 60 -12.94 -15.96 -7.86
N ASP A 61 -13.75 -16.96 -8.23
CA ASP A 61 -14.13 -18.06 -7.35
C ASP A 61 -13.18 -19.26 -7.59
N PHE A 62 -12.77 -19.93 -6.52
CA PHE A 62 -11.72 -20.93 -6.51
C PHE A 62 -12.24 -22.35 -6.45
N ASP A 63 -13.55 -22.57 -6.31
CA ASP A 63 -14.16 -23.89 -6.16
C ASP A 63 -13.83 -24.84 -7.31
N THR A 64 -13.49 -24.27 -8.50
CA THR A 64 -13.11 -24.98 -9.70
C THR A 64 -11.60 -25.01 -9.98
N LEU A 65 -10.76 -24.63 -8.99
CA LEU A 65 -9.31 -24.65 -9.17
C LEU A 65 -8.76 -26.05 -9.49
N ASN A 66 -9.44 -27.10 -9.02
CA ASN A 66 -9.18 -28.50 -9.34
C ASN A 66 -9.61 -28.92 -10.76
N GLU A 67 -10.39 -28.11 -11.45
CA GLU A 67 -10.87 -28.35 -12.82
C GLU A 67 -10.02 -27.67 -13.88
N LEU A 68 -8.91 -27.03 -13.50
CA LEU A 68 -7.95 -26.48 -14.44
C LEU A 68 -7.42 -27.59 -15.37
N PRO A 69 -7.25 -27.31 -16.67
CA PRO A 69 -6.62 -28.27 -17.59
C PRO A 69 -5.23 -28.72 -17.09
N GLU A 70 -4.88 -29.98 -17.20
CA GLU A 70 -3.60 -30.55 -16.68
C GLU A 70 -2.34 -29.87 -17.24
N ASN A 71 -2.44 -29.24 -18.40
CA ASN A 71 -1.35 -28.51 -19.05
C ASN A 71 -1.25 -27.05 -18.59
N VAL A 72 -2.17 -26.55 -17.77
CA VAL A 72 -2.13 -25.20 -17.21
C VAL A 72 -1.32 -25.21 -15.92
N LEU A 73 -0.24 -24.45 -15.90
CA LEU A 73 0.56 -24.23 -14.70
C LEU A 73 0.14 -22.94 -14.02
N VAL A 74 0.29 -22.89 -12.70
CA VAL A 74 -0.12 -21.75 -11.88
C VAL A 74 1.06 -21.14 -11.13
N THR A 75 1.20 -19.84 -11.13
CA THR A 75 2.13 -19.12 -10.24
C THR A 75 1.34 -18.23 -9.29
N PHE A 76 1.66 -18.32 -8.00
CA PHE A 76 1.08 -17.46 -7.00
C PHE A 76 2.10 -16.42 -6.54
N PHE A 77 1.66 -15.15 -6.46
CA PHE A 77 2.38 -14.07 -5.81
C PHE A 77 1.58 -13.62 -4.59
N VAL A 78 2.10 -13.86 -3.39
CA VAL A 78 1.34 -13.66 -2.16
C VAL A 78 2.08 -12.72 -1.22
N SER A 79 1.51 -11.54 -0.99
CA SER A 79 2.01 -10.64 0.04
C SER A 79 1.51 -11.07 1.43
N THR A 80 2.31 -10.74 2.43
CA THR A 80 1.99 -10.98 3.84
C THR A 80 1.62 -9.67 4.49
N TYR A 81 0.53 -9.66 5.25
CA TYR A 81 0.04 -8.53 6.01
C TYR A 81 -0.03 -8.84 7.50
N GLY A 82 0.16 -7.81 8.35
CA GLY A 82 0.03 -7.93 9.80
C GLY A 82 0.82 -9.09 10.39
N GLU A 83 0.16 -9.94 11.16
CA GLU A 83 0.73 -11.07 11.88
C GLU A 83 0.94 -12.33 11.01
N GLY A 84 1.33 -12.15 9.77
CA GLY A 84 1.54 -13.24 8.84
C GLY A 84 0.27 -13.68 8.12
N ASP A 85 -0.70 -12.81 8.04
CA ASP A 85 -2.00 -13.07 7.44
C ASP A 85 -2.02 -12.76 5.95
N PHE A 86 -3.07 -13.23 5.30
CA PHE A 86 -3.36 -12.87 3.92
C PHE A 86 -3.73 -11.38 3.85
N PRO A 87 -3.38 -10.69 2.75
CA PRO A 87 -3.89 -9.34 2.52
C PRO A 87 -5.42 -9.35 2.41
N ASP A 88 -6.05 -8.22 2.73
CA ASP A 88 -7.51 -8.10 2.77
C ASP A 88 -8.21 -8.68 1.52
N PRO A 89 -7.75 -8.43 0.28
CA PRO A 89 -8.36 -9.02 -0.92
C PRO A 89 -8.26 -10.55 -0.98
N ALA A 90 -7.35 -11.14 -0.22
CA ALA A 90 -7.07 -12.59 -0.28
C ALA A 90 -7.54 -13.36 0.96
N VAL A 91 -8.29 -12.75 1.86
CA VAL A 91 -8.83 -13.45 3.06
C VAL A 91 -9.68 -14.64 2.64
N ARG A 92 -10.63 -14.45 1.71
CA ARG A 92 -11.47 -15.54 1.17
C ARG A 92 -10.64 -16.65 0.50
N PHE A 93 -9.56 -16.28 -0.19
CA PHE A 93 -8.65 -17.26 -0.79
C PHE A 93 -7.93 -18.09 0.29
N GLY A 94 -7.45 -17.44 1.34
CA GLY A 94 -6.84 -18.12 2.47
C GLY A 94 -7.81 -19.06 3.22
N GLU A 95 -9.06 -18.64 3.40
CA GLU A 95 -10.14 -19.46 3.98
C GLU A 95 -10.42 -20.68 3.10
N TYR A 96 -10.60 -20.48 1.80
CA TYR A 96 -10.79 -21.58 0.85
C TYR A 96 -9.64 -22.60 0.94
N LEU A 97 -8.39 -22.16 0.82
CA LEU A 97 -7.23 -23.05 0.88
C LEU A 97 -7.14 -23.82 2.19
N SER A 98 -7.55 -23.21 3.30
CA SER A 98 -7.52 -23.87 4.62
C SER A 98 -8.56 -24.99 4.77
N GLN A 99 -9.58 -25.01 3.91
CA GLN A 99 -10.71 -25.94 3.94
C GLN A 99 -10.70 -26.98 2.81
N VAL A 100 -9.77 -26.84 1.86
CA VAL A 100 -9.66 -27.78 0.70
C VAL A 100 -9.32 -29.18 1.21
N ASP A 101 -10.05 -30.17 0.72
CA ASP A 101 -9.85 -31.57 1.05
C ASP A 101 -8.47 -32.09 0.61
N ILE A 102 -8.00 -33.12 1.32
CA ILE A 102 -6.75 -33.82 0.98
C ILE A 102 -6.84 -34.37 -0.45
N ASP A 103 -5.78 -34.16 -1.23
CA ASP A 103 -5.66 -34.59 -2.64
C ASP A 103 -6.65 -33.93 -3.63
N ALA A 104 -7.46 -32.97 -3.19
CA ALA A 104 -8.41 -32.28 -4.08
C ALA A 104 -7.73 -31.48 -5.19
N LEU A 105 -6.47 -31.06 -5.01
CA LEU A 105 -5.68 -30.30 -5.98
C LEU A 105 -4.52 -31.12 -6.56
N SER A 106 -4.60 -32.43 -6.59
CA SER A 106 -3.51 -33.32 -7.06
C SER A 106 -3.09 -33.09 -8.51
N ASN A 107 -3.95 -32.51 -9.34
CA ASN A 107 -3.63 -32.13 -10.72
C ASN A 107 -2.95 -30.77 -10.84
N LEU A 108 -2.94 -29.97 -9.76
CA LEU A 108 -2.39 -28.63 -9.79
C LEU A 108 -0.86 -28.65 -9.67
N LYS A 109 -0.19 -28.01 -10.63
CA LYS A 109 1.25 -27.74 -10.56
C LYS A 109 1.48 -26.26 -10.40
N PHE A 110 2.24 -25.88 -9.39
CA PHE A 110 2.38 -24.47 -9.06
C PHE A 110 3.80 -24.03 -8.67
N SER A 111 4.11 -22.78 -8.91
CA SER A 111 5.21 -22.06 -8.28
C SER A 111 4.68 -20.95 -7.38
N LEU A 112 5.47 -20.54 -6.41
CA LEU A 112 5.02 -19.58 -5.39
C LEU A 112 6.13 -18.62 -4.99
N PHE A 113 5.84 -17.32 -5.06
CA PHE A 113 6.69 -16.25 -4.55
C PHE A 113 5.96 -15.48 -3.46
N GLY A 114 6.53 -15.44 -2.27
CA GLY A 114 6.05 -14.67 -1.13
C GLY A 114 6.71 -13.29 -1.08
N LEU A 115 5.93 -12.30 -0.69
CA LEU A 115 6.37 -10.95 -0.41
C LEU A 115 6.17 -10.65 1.07
N GLY A 116 7.25 -10.34 1.75
CA GLY A 116 7.25 -10.10 3.19
C GLY A 116 8.37 -9.16 3.61
N ASN A 117 8.52 -9.02 4.90
CA ASN A 117 9.49 -8.12 5.49
C ASN A 117 10.01 -8.75 6.78
N THR A 118 11.32 -9.01 6.87
CA THR A 118 11.95 -9.63 8.04
C THR A 118 11.92 -8.76 9.29
N THR A 119 11.49 -7.52 9.18
CA THR A 119 11.24 -6.69 10.35
C THR A 119 9.98 -7.11 11.11
N TYR A 120 9.09 -7.90 10.50
CA TYR A 120 7.90 -8.48 11.13
C TYR A 120 8.17 -9.89 11.66
N GLU A 121 7.44 -10.28 12.72
CA GLU A 121 7.62 -11.58 13.36
C GLU A 121 7.31 -12.75 12.42
N PHE A 122 6.25 -12.63 11.63
CA PHE A 122 5.78 -13.71 10.73
C PHE A 122 6.18 -13.44 9.27
N TYR A 123 7.48 -13.28 9.06
CA TYR A 123 8.04 -13.08 7.72
C TYR A 123 7.53 -14.10 6.70
N ASN A 124 6.88 -13.58 5.63
CA ASN A 124 6.27 -14.38 4.57
C ASN A 124 5.23 -15.41 5.09
N GLY A 125 4.49 -15.08 6.15
CA GLY A 125 3.53 -15.97 6.79
C GLY A 125 2.44 -16.44 5.84
N ALA A 126 1.82 -15.55 5.09
CA ALA A 126 0.77 -15.88 4.12
C ALA A 126 1.25 -16.84 3.02
N ALA A 127 2.45 -16.59 2.45
CA ALA A 127 3.03 -17.48 1.44
C ALA A 127 3.35 -18.88 2.02
N LYS A 128 3.87 -18.94 3.25
CA LYS A 128 4.12 -20.22 3.94
C LYS A 128 2.83 -20.99 4.24
N LYS A 129 1.76 -20.29 4.64
CA LYS A 129 0.41 -20.87 4.80
C LYS A 129 -0.10 -21.39 3.45
N THR A 130 0.01 -20.60 2.37
CA THR A 130 -0.39 -21.00 1.01
C THR A 130 0.33 -22.27 0.57
N LEU A 131 1.67 -22.33 0.74
CA LEU A 131 2.44 -23.53 0.42
C LEU A 131 1.95 -24.74 1.19
N LYS A 132 1.78 -24.60 2.52
CA LYS A 132 1.31 -25.68 3.38
C LYS A 132 -0.05 -26.23 2.94
N TYR A 133 -0.99 -25.35 2.62
CA TYR A 133 -2.34 -25.77 2.22
C TYR A 133 -2.36 -26.42 0.84
N LEU A 134 -1.68 -25.84 -0.14
CA LEU A 134 -1.59 -26.42 -1.50
C LEU A 134 -0.92 -27.81 -1.47
N MET A 135 0.17 -27.96 -0.75
CA MET A 135 0.84 -29.26 -0.59
C MET A 135 -0.03 -30.25 0.17
N GLY A 136 -0.76 -29.81 1.19
CA GLY A 136 -1.73 -30.64 1.93
C GLY A 136 -2.90 -31.08 1.08
N ALA A 137 -3.30 -30.31 0.08
CA ALA A 137 -4.31 -30.65 -0.91
C ALA A 137 -3.77 -31.45 -2.10
N GLY A 138 -2.54 -31.94 -2.06
CA GLY A 138 -1.93 -32.82 -3.06
C GLY A 138 -1.29 -32.09 -4.26
N ALA A 139 -1.27 -30.76 -4.29
CA ALA A 139 -0.67 -30.01 -5.38
C ALA A 139 0.86 -30.19 -5.47
N THR A 140 1.42 -30.13 -6.68
CA THR A 140 2.85 -30.32 -6.93
C THR A 140 3.55 -28.98 -7.09
N GLN A 141 4.56 -28.71 -6.26
CA GLN A 141 5.35 -27.49 -6.34
C GLN A 141 6.42 -27.57 -7.44
N ILE A 142 6.56 -26.48 -8.20
CA ILE A 142 7.62 -26.25 -9.20
C ILE A 142 8.60 -25.23 -8.61
N GLY A 143 9.86 -25.61 -8.51
CA GLY A 143 10.89 -24.78 -7.89
C GLY A 143 10.75 -24.68 -6.37
N ARG A 144 11.58 -23.84 -5.76
CA ARG A 144 11.50 -23.56 -4.32
C ARG A 144 10.44 -22.47 -4.04
N LEU A 145 10.03 -22.35 -2.79
CA LEU A 145 9.33 -21.15 -2.32
C LEU A 145 10.26 -19.94 -2.42
N GLY A 146 9.87 -18.95 -3.22
CA GLY A 146 10.54 -17.65 -3.23
C GLY A 146 10.10 -16.80 -2.04
N LEU A 147 11.03 -16.08 -1.43
CA LEU A 147 10.81 -15.26 -0.24
C LEU A 147 11.46 -13.90 -0.43
N GLY A 148 10.71 -12.92 -0.91
CA GLY A 148 11.16 -11.53 -1.02
C GLY A 148 11.21 -10.85 0.34
N ASP A 149 12.25 -10.07 0.61
CA ASP A 149 12.46 -9.35 1.85
C ASP A 149 12.57 -7.84 1.66
N ASP A 150 11.48 -7.14 1.94
CA ASP A 150 11.44 -5.67 1.92
C ASP A 150 12.24 -5.06 3.09
N GLY A 151 12.28 -5.73 4.24
CA GLY A 151 13.02 -5.27 5.42
C GLY A 151 14.53 -5.24 5.22
N ALA A 152 15.06 -6.16 4.42
CA ALA A 152 16.46 -6.17 3.99
C ALA A 152 16.69 -5.34 2.72
N GLY A 153 15.63 -4.88 2.03
CA GLY A 153 15.72 -4.22 0.74
C GLY A 153 16.19 -5.13 -0.40
N THR A 154 15.95 -6.44 -0.28
CA THR A 154 16.44 -7.45 -1.25
C THR A 154 15.35 -8.04 -2.13
N THR A 155 14.10 -7.62 -1.98
CA THR A 155 12.94 -8.21 -2.67
C THR A 155 13.14 -8.41 -4.17
N GLU A 156 13.72 -7.43 -4.87
CA GLU A 156 13.98 -7.55 -6.32
C GLU A 156 14.98 -8.66 -6.62
N GLU A 157 16.08 -8.72 -5.89
CA GLU A 157 17.14 -9.72 -6.11
C GLU A 157 16.69 -11.13 -5.71
N ASP A 158 15.87 -11.23 -4.66
CA ASP A 158 15.25 -12.49 -4.25
C ASP A 158 14.30 -13.00 -5.34
N TYR A 159 13.50 -12.08 -5.93
CA TYR A 159 12.63 -12.38 -7.05
C TYR A 159 13.40 -12.82 -8.30
N LEU A 160 14.44 -12.08 -8.69
CA LEU A 160 15.22 -12.41 -9.87
C LEU A 160 15.88 -13.80 -9.75
N SER A 161 16.47 -14.11 -8.59
CA SER A 161 17.07 -15.41 -8.33
C SER A 161 16.05 -16.55 -8.36
N TRP A 162 14.87 -16.36 -7.73
CA TRP A 162 13.79 -17.33 -7.75
C TRP A 162 13.20 -17.52 -9.16
N LYS A 163 13.00 -16.44 -9.89
CA LYS A 163 12.44 -16.45 -11.24
C LYS A 163 13.32 -17.25 -12.21
N GLU A 164 14.65 -17.04 -12.17
CA GLU A 164 15.59 -17.79 -13.02
C GLU A 164 15.47 -19.30 -12.79
N GLU A 165 15.40 -19.74 -11.53
CA GLU A 165 15.22 -21.14 -11.18
C GLU A 165 13.89 -21.70 -11.70
N VAL A 166 12.80 -20.98 -11.52
CA VAL A 166 11.46 -21.38 -11.98
C VAL A 166 11.43 -21.44 -13.52
N PHE A 167 12.00 -20.47 -14.21
CA PHE A 167 12.03 -20.47 -15.69
C PHE A 167 12.78 -21.67 -16.25
N GLU A 168 13.92 -22.07 -15.66
CA GLU A 168 14.63 -23.27 -16.07
C GLU A 168 13.78 -24.54 -15.89
N GLN A 169 13.03 -24.64 -14.81
CA GLN A 169 12.14 -25.79 -14.60
C GLN A 169 10.94 -25.76 -15.57
N LEU A 170 10.35 -24.59 -15.83
CA LEU A 170 9.26 -24.43 -16.80
C LEU A 170 9.71 -24.80 -18.22
N LYS A 171 10.91 -24.40 -18.63
CA LYS A 171 11.50 -24.79 -19.93
C LYS A 171 11.53 -26.32 -20.08
N GLY A 172 11.99 -27.01 -19.03
CA GLY A 172 12.04 -28.47 -19.04
C GLY A 172 10.67 -29.14 -19.07
N LEU A 173 9.74 -28.65 -18.23
CA LEU A 173 8.39 -29.23 -18.09
C LEU A 173 7.52 -29.02 -19.31
N LEU A 174 7.57 -27.84 -19.91
CA LEU A 174 6.72 -27.44 -21.04
C LEU A 174 7.44 -27.57 -22.38
N LYS A 175 8.73 -27.98 -22.39
CA LYS A 175 9.59 -28.08 -23.57
C LYS A 175 9.60 -26.77 -24.38
N LEU A 176 9.86 -25.67 -23.68
CA LEU A 176 9.84 -24.33 -24.26
C LEU A 176 11.18 -23.97 -24.88
N ASP A 177 11.13 -23.34 -26.04
CA ASP A 177 12.27 -22.67 -26.66
C ASP A 177 12.29 -21.19 -26.20
N GLU A 178 13.45 -20.73 -25.79
CA GLU A 178 13.64 -19.34 -25.38
C GLU A 178 13.79 -18.45 -26.61
N ARG A 179 12.99 -17.40 -26.69
CA ARG A 179 13.03 -16.40 -27.75
C ARG A 179 14.02 -15.29 -27.37
N GLU A 180 14.57 -14.61 -28.39
CA GLU A 180 15.36 -13.41 -28.17
C GLU A 180 14.55 -12.37 -27.39
N GLU A 181 15.11 -11.80 -26.32
CA GLU A 181 14.45 -10.86 -25.45
C GLU A 181 14.34 -9.49 -26.14
N LYS A 182 13.23 -9.28 -26.82
CA LYS A 182 12.84 -8.00 -27.43
C LYS A 182 11.49 -7.60 -26.90
N PHE A 183 11.29 -6.29 -26.74
CA PHE A 183 10.00 -5.77 -26.36
C PHE A 183 8.95 -6.16 -27.41
N SER A 184 7.96 -6.93 -26.98
CA SER A 184 6.77 -7.25 -27.76
C SER A 184 5.56 -6.68 -27.03
N PRO A 185 4.84 -5.71 -27.62
CA PRO A 185 3.68 -5.12 -26.98
C PRO A 185 2.60 -6.16 -26.68
N LEU A 186 2.10 -6.18 -25.47
CA LEU A 186 0.95 -6.99 -25.07
C LEU A 186 -0.35 -6.36 -25.55
N PHE A 187 -0.43 -5.03 -25.49
CA PHE A 187 -1.61 -4.27 -25.90
C PHE A 187 -1.42 -3.64 -27.26
N LYS A 188 -2.47 -3.59 -28.05
CA LYS A 188 -2.48 -2.83 -29.30
C LYS A 188 -2.57 -1.34 -28.93
N TYR A 189 -1.50 -0.61 -29.21
CA TYR A 189 -1.40 0.83 -29.01
C TYR A 189 -1.88 1.57 -30.26
N THR A 190 -2.81 2.51 -30.08
CA THR A 190 -3.34 3.34 -31.19
C THR A 190 -3.39 4.79 -30.74
N THR A 191 -2.84 5.70 -31.53
CA THR A 191 -3.00 7.14 -31.34
C THR A 191 -4.31 7.62 -31.94
N LEU A 192 -4.94 8.60 -31.31
CA LEU A 192 -6.21 9.19 -31.71
C LEU A 192 -6.02 10.68 -32.00
N ASP A 193 -6.82 11.22 -32.94
CA ASP A 193 -6.61 12.57 -33.47
C ASP A 193 -7.15 13.69 -32.55
N SER A 194 -8.05 13.37 -31.63
CA SER A 194 -8.70 14.39 -30.80
C SER A 194 -9.19 13.88 -29.44
N VAL A 195 -9.35 14.83 -28.53
CA VAL A 195 -9.98 14.62 -27.22
C VAL A 195 -11.49 14.79 -27.40
N ASP A 196 -12.26 13.73 -27.11
CA ASP A 196 -13.72 13.79 -26.99
C ASP A 196 -14.17 13.49 -25.55
N ASN A 197 -15.48 13.39 -25.31
CA ASN A 197 -16.05 13.13 -23.99
C ASN A 197 -15.76 11.72 -23.44
N LYS A 198 -15.20 10.81 -24.25
CA LYS A 198 -14.83 9.46 -23.86
C LYS A 198 -13.36 9.32 -23.46
N VAL A 199 -12.56 10.35 -23.75
CA VAL A 199 -11.14 10.37 -23.40
C VAL A 199 -11.00 10.74 -21.95
N PHE A 200 -10.32 9.88 -21.18
CA PHE A 200 -9.98 10.15 -19.78
C PHE A 200 -8.85 11.18 -19.70
N LEU A 201 -9.03 12.21 -18.90
CA LEU A 201 -8.01 13.21 -18.59
C LEU A 201 -7.46 13.07 -17.17
N GLY A 202 -7.70 11.90 -16.54
CA GLY A 202 -7.32 11.59 -15.18
C GLY A 202 -8.51 11.24 -14.28
N GLU A 203 -9.71 11.15 -14.86
CA GLU A 203 -10.89 10.67 -14.13
C GLU A 203 -10.63 9.26 -13.61
N PRO A 204 -10.96 8.97 -12.34
CA PRO A 204 -10.63 7.68 -11.74
C PRO A 204 -11.51 6.53 -12.25
N SER A 205 -12.68 6.84 -12.81
CA SER A 205 -13.57 5.86 -13.43
C SER A 205 -14.47 6.52 -14.49
N SER A 206 -15.13 5.71 -15.31
CA SER A 206 -16.07 6.19 -16.33
C SER A 206 -17.30 6.90 -15.77
N ALA A 207 -17.63 6.67 -14.50
CA ALA A 207 -18.70 7.39 -13.81
C ALA A 207 -18.47 8.92 -13.76
N TYR A 208 -17.21 9.35 -13.84
CA TYR A 208 -16.81 10.75 -13.78
C TYR A 208 -16.58 11.39 -15.15
N LEU A 209 -16.70 10.62 -16.23
CA LEU A 209 -16.67 11.19 -17.60
C LEU A 209 -17.93 12.03 -17.87
N PRO A 210 -17.87 13.01 -18.80
CA PRO A 210 -19.06 13.74 -19.24
C PRO A 210 -20.15 12.78 -19.75
N GLY A 211 -21.32 12.82 -19.12
CA GLY A 211 -22.42 11.87 -19.40
C GLY A 211 -22.26 10.48 -18.80
N GLY A 212 -21.33 10.32 -17.89
CA GLY A 212 -21.14 9.06 -17.14
C GLY A 212 -22.34 8.69 -16.25
N SER A 213 -22.41 7.43 -15.87
CA SER A 213 -23.50 6.90 -15.03
C SER A 213 -23.40 7.41 -13.60
N SER A 214 -24.51 7.90 -13.05
CA SER A 214 -24.61 8.25 -11.62
C SER A 214 -24.56 7.02 -10.69
N GLU A 215 -24.73 5.81 -11.22
CA GLU A 215 -24.70 4.57 -10.42
C GLU A 215 -23.34 4.32 -9.81
N GLY A 216 -22.26 4.49 -10.57
CA GLY A 216 -20.90 4.37 -10.07
C GLY A 216 -20.53 5.39 -8.99
N GLN A 217 -21.19 6.55 -8.96
CA GLN A 217 -21.00 7.58 -7.92
C GLN A 217 -21.72 7.25 -6.60
N ASN A 218 -22.58 6.24 -6.59
CA ASN A 218 -23.32 5.78 -5.40
C ASN A 218 -22.70 4.55 -4.71
N GLY A 219 -21.57 4.06 -5.21
CA GLY A 219 -20.85 2.90 -4.67
C GLY A 219 -21.12 1.59 -5.44
N PRO A 220 -20.54 0.46 -5.05
CA PRO A 220 -19.51 0.39 -4.00
C PRO A 220 -18.23 1.16 -4.37
N PHE A 221 -17.62 1.80 -3.36
CA PHE A 221 -16.39 2.56 -3.57
C PHE A 221 -15.15 1.70 -3.34
N SER A 222 -14.18 1.85 -4.24
CA SER A 222 -12.93 1.07 -4.25
C SER A 222 -11.80 1.87 -4.89
N SER A 223 -10.63 1.29 -5.04
CA SER A 223 -9.51 1.89 -5.76
C SER A 223 -9.82 2.18 -7.24
N THR A 224 -10.70 1.40 -7.87
CA THR A 224 -11.13 1.57 -9.27
C THR A 224 -12.39 2.42 -9.44
N ASN A 225 -13.13 2.64 -8.36
CA ASN A 225 -14.32 3.48 -8.33
C ASN A 225 -14.35 4.32 -7.03
N PRO A 226 -13.40 5.25 -6.83
CA PRO A 226 -13.34 6.04 -5.60
C PRO A 226 -14.39 7.16 -5.57
N TYR A 227 -14.74 7.59 -4.37
CA TYR A 227 -15.55 8.78 -4.15
C TYR A 227 -14.69 10.05 -4.16
N LEU A 228 -15.16 11.12 -4.77
CA LEU A 228 -14.50 12.44 -4.76
C LEU A 228 -14.89 13.20 -3.49
N ALA A 229 -14.16 12.98 -2.41
CA ALA A 229 -14.42 13.58 -1.11
C ALA A 229 -13.81 14.98 -0.99
N PRO A 230 -14.60 16.04 -0.70
CA PRO A 230 -14.07 17.36 -0.37
C PRO A 230 -13.27 17.32 0.93
N ILE A 231 -12.11 17.94 0.94
CA ILE A 231 -11.40 18.23 2.19
C ILE A 231 -11.98 19.52 2.76
N ILE A 232 -12.83 19.40 3.78
CA ILE A 232 -13.54 20.54 4.36
C ILE A 232 -12.67 21.34 5.32
N LYS A 233 -11.71 20.67 5.99
CA LYS A 233 -10.72 21.31 6.85
C LYS A 233 -9.35 20.68 6.67
N SER A 234 -8.31 21.49 6.72
CA SER A 234 -6.93 21.03 6.72
C SER A 234 -6.06 22.00 7.51
N SER A 235 -5.24 21.46 8.42
CA SER A 235 -4.41 22.28 9.32
C SER A 235 -3.07 21.62 9.60
N GLU A 236 -2.04 22.45 9.82
CA GLU A 236 -0.74 22.02 10.33
C GLU A 236 -0.87 21.72 11.84
N LEU A 237 -0.35 20.59 12.27
CA LEU A 237 -0.37 20.15 13.66
C LEU A 237 0.92 20.48 14.41
N LEU A 238 2.02 20.67 13.70
CA LEU A 238 3.33 20.96 14.29
C LEU A 238 3.55 22.47 14.37
N VAL A 239 4.36 22.88 15.34
CA VAL A 239 4.74 24.28 15.47
C VAL A 239 5.64 24.69 14.30
N GLN A 240 5.39 25.89 13.75
CA GLN A 240 6.19 26.44 12.66
C GLN A 240 7.68 26.51 13.07
N GLY A 241 8.57 26.08 12.16
CA GLY A 241 10.01 26.03 12.43
C GLY A 241 10.52 24.71 13.01
N SER A 242 9.67 23.71 13.24
CA SER A 242 10.07 22.35 13.67
C SER A 242 10.90 21.59 12.62
N GLY A 243 11.00 22.11 11.39
CA GLY A 243 11.66 21.46 10.26
C GLY A 243 10.89 20.26 9.69
N ARG A 244 9.65 20.05 10.13
CA ARG A 244 8.76 18.98 9.69
C ARG A 244 7.32 19.48 9.61
N ASN A 245 6.49 18.73 8.92
CA ASN A 245 5.07 19.01 8.80
C ASN A 245 4.24 17.77 9.11
N CYS A 246 3.10 17.97 9.76
CA CYS A 246 2.10 16.94 10.00
C CYS A 246 0.71 17.54 9.80
N ILE A 247 -0.01 17.05 8.83
CA ILE A 247 -1.27 17.62 8.37
C ILE A 247 -2.46 16.83 8.94
N HIS A 248 -3.36 17.54 9.61
CA HIS A 248 -4.70 17.06 9.89
C HIS A 248 -5.61 17.42 8.73
N SER A 249 -6.33 16.45 8.18
CA SER A 249 -7.31 16.67 7.11
C SER A 249 -8.63 16.03 7.44
N GLU A 250 -9.73 16.74 7.16
CA GLU A 250 -11.11 16.28 7.35
C GLU A 250 -11.78 16.13 5.96
N PHE A 251 -12.15 14.90 5.63
CA PHE A 251 -12.79 14.52 4.37
C PHE A 251 -14.29 14.35 4.59
N ASP A 252 -15.11 15.06 3.82
CA ASP A 252 -16.56 14.93 3.86
C ASP A 252 -17.01 13.78 2.96
N ILE A 253 -17.62 12.77 3.55
CA ILE A 253 -18.20 11.61 2.85
C ILE A 253 -19.75 11.62 2.90
N SER A 254 -20.37 12.70 3.35
CA SER A 254 -21.84 12.82 3.49
C SER A 254 -22.58 12.65 2.15
N GLY A 255 -21.94 13.03 1.03
CA GLY A 255 -22.49 12.88 -0.31
C GLY A 255 -22.41 11.45 -0.87
N ALA A 256 -21.79 10.52 -0.16
CA ALA A 256 -21.63 9.13 -0.56
C ALA A 256 -22.47 8.19 0.32
N LYS A 257 -22.90 7.05 -0.23
CA LYS A 257 -23.41 5.92 0.57
C LYS A 257 -22.26 5.10 1.15
N MET A 258 -21.28 5.79 1.72
CA MET A 258 -20.09 5.22 2.30
C MET A 258 -20.11 5.43 3.81
N SER A 259 -19.77 4.41 4.56
CA SER A 259 -19.62 4.46 6.01
C SER A 259 -18.25 3.92 6.40
N TYR A 260 -17.77 4.30 7.56
CA TYR A 260 -16.57 3.73 8.14
C TYR A 260 -16.82 3.31 9.59
N LYS A 261 -15.95 2.49 10.13
CA LYS A 261 -15.89 2.17 11.55
C LYS A 261 -14.58 2.72 12.11
N THR A 262 -14.62 3.23 13.31
CA THR A 262 -13.42 3.71 14.02
C THR A 262 -12.35 2.62 14.01
N GLY A 263 -11.12 2.98 13.57
CA GLY A 263 -10.02 2.05 13.33
C GLY A 263 -9.90 1.55 11.87
N ASP A 264 -10.79 1.94 10.97
CA ASP A 264 -10.64 1.69 9.53
C ASP A 264 -9.55 2.59 8.91
N HIS A 265 -9.23 2.34 7.63
CA HIS A 265 -8.30 3.15 6.87
C HIS A 265 -9.00 3.93 5.75
N LEU A 266 -8.49 5.12 5.46
CA LEU A 266 -8.86 5.87 4.28
C LEU A 266 -7.82 5.64 3.18
N GLY A 267 -8.22 5.06 2.05
CA GLY A 267 -7.44 4.99 0.83
C GLY A 267 -7.58 6.30 0.05
N VAL A 268 -6.47 6.93 -0.29
CA VAL A 268 -6.41 8.16 -1.08
C VAL A 268 -5.64 7.89 -2.36
N LEU A 269 -6.25 8.14 -3.52
CA LEU A 269 -5.57 8.06 -4.80
C LEU A 269 -4.89 9.42 -5.05
N PRO A 270 -3.55 9.44 -5.17
CA PRO A 270 -2.80 10.68 -5.40
C PRO A 270 -2.67 11.01 -6.88
N ALA A 271 -2.04 12.16 -7.15
CA ALA A 271 -1.51 12.53 -8.44
C ALA A 271 -0.01 12.80 -8.33
N ASN A 272 0.74 12.66 -9.42
CA ASN A 272 2.13 13.10 -9.49
C ASN A 272 2.22 14.63 -9.57
N ALA A 273 3.25 15.20 -8.95
CA ALA A 273 3.51 16.63 -8.94
C ALA A 273 3.83 17.17 -10.35
N ASN A 274 3.48 18.42 -10.61
CA ASN A 274 3.67 19.07 -11.92
C ASN A 274 5.13 19.00 -12.41
N GLU A 275 6.08 19.24 -11.53
CA GLU A 275 7.52 19.20 -11.83
C GLU A 275 7.99 17.79 -12.19
N LYS A 276 7.45 16.76 -11.50
CA LYS A 276 7.79 15.36 -11.78
C LYS A 276 7.19 14.87 -13.10
N VAL A 277 5.95 15.24 -13.39
CA VAL A 277 5.32 14.99 -14.71
C VAL A 277 6.12 15.64 -15.82
N LYS A 278 6.46 16.94 -15.69
CA LYS A 278 7.27 17.65 -16.67
C LYS A 278 8.65 17.02 -16.87
N GLN A 279 9.33 16.66 -15.79
CA GLN A 279 10.63 16.00 -15.82
C GLN A 279 10.55 14.66 -16.58
N PHE A 280 9.54 13.85 -16.29
CA PHE A 280 9.32 12.57 -16.96
C PHE A 280 9.06 12.73 -18.46
N LEU A 281 8.15 13.62 -18.84
CA LEU A 281 7.87 13.92 -20.27
C LEU A 281 9.12 14.40 -20.99
N THR A 282 9.93 15.23 -20.34
CA THR A 282 11.21 15.73 -20.89
C THR A 282 12.23 14.61 -21.04
N ALA A 283 12.38 13.74 -20.04
CA ALA A 283 13.36 12.64 -20.05
C ALA A 283 13.16 11.67 -21.23
N PHE A 284 11.93 11.50 -21.67
CA PHE A 284 11.58 10.65 -22.81
C PHE A 284 11.15 11.42 -24.07
N SER A 285 11.22 12.74 -24.05
CA SER A 285 10.79 13.62 -25.16
C SER A 285 9.35 13.35 -25.62
N LEU A 286 8.44 13.10 -24.67
CA LEU A 286 7.04 12.77 -24.92
C LEU A 286 6.18 14.02 -25.09
N LYS A 287 5.22 13.97 -26.00
CA LYS A 287 4.18 14.98 -26.15
C LYS A 287 2.99 14.62 -25.26
N GLY A 288 2.79 15.39 -24.18
CA GLY A 288 1.80 15.11 -23.15
C GLY A 288 0.35 15.09 -23.65
N ASP A 289 0.03 15.90 -24.65
CA ASP A 289 -1.29 16.05 -25.27
C ASP A 289 -1.65 14.93 -26.26
N THR A 290 -0.73 14.01 -26.56
CA THR A 290 -1.01 12.86 -27.43
C THR A 290 -2.08 11.98 -26.81
N VAL A 291 -3.19 11.80 -27.53
CA VAL A 291 -4.28 10.89 -27.16
C VAL A 291 -3.97 9.49 -27.68
N PHE A 292 -4.16 8.48 -26.84
CA PHE A 292 -3.95 7.07 -27.22
C PHE A 292 -4.96 6.14 -26.58
N SER A 293 -5.08 4.95 -27.14
CA SER A 293 -5.83 3.84 -26.57
C SER A 293 -4.96 2.59 -26.50
N LEU A 294 -5.22 1.76 -25.48
CA LEU A 294 -4.70 0.40 -25.36
C LEU A 294 -5.86 -0.56 -25.50
N GLU A 295 -5.74 -1.52 -26.41
CA GLU A 295 -6.72 -2.59 -26.59
C GLU A 295 -6.10 -3.91 -26.11
N ALA A 296 -6.79 -4.59 -25.18
CA ALA A 296 -6.37 -5.89 -24.69
C ALA A 296 -6.50 -6.96 -25.78
N PRO A 297 -5.63 -7.98 -25.80
CA PRO A 297 -5.68 -9.06 -26.78
C PRO A 297 -6.92 -9.95 -26.63
N ASP A 298 -7.50 -10.01 -25.43
CA ASP A 298 -8.67 -10.82 -25.10
C ASP A 298 -9.41 -10.26 -23.87
N ALA A 299 -10.55 -10.85 -23.55
CA ALA A 299 -11.40 -10.40 -22.44
C ALA A 299 -10.84 -10.72 -21.04
N ALA A 300 -9.90 -11.65 -20.93
CA ALA A 300 -9.25 -12.01 -19.67
C ALA A 300 -8.02 -11.14 -19.34
N THR A 301 -7.61 -10.26 -20.27
CA THR A 301 -6.48 -9.35 -20.09
C THR A 301 -7.00 -7.93 -19.82
N GLU A 302 -6.68 -7.40 -18.65
CA GLU A 302 -7.08 -6.03 -18.27
C GLU A 302 -6.06 -5.00 -18.77
N VAL A 303 -6.56 -3.88 -19.32
CA VAL A 303 -5.72 -2.72 -19.61
C VAL A 303 -5.20 -2.10 -18.31
N PRO A 304 -3.96 -1.55 -18.31
CA PRO A 304 -3.32 -1.09 -17.06
C PRO A 304 -4.00 0.11 -16.39
N PHE A 305 -4.76 0.90 -17.13
CA PHE A 305 -5.47 2.10 -16.64
C PHE A 305 -6.58 2.50 -17.61
N PRO A 306 -7.48 3.44 -17.22
CA PRO A 306 -8.57 3.89 -18.09
C PRO A 306 -8.09 4.41 -19.45
N CYS A 307 -8.67 3.89 -20.53
CA CYS A 307 -8.39 4.25 -21.92
C CYS A 307 -9.70 4.51 -22.69
N PRO A 308 -9.68 5.37 -23.75
CA PRO A 308 -8.53 6.18 -24.22
C PRO A 308 -8.17 7.32 -23.26
N THR A 309 -6.89 7.75 -23.27
CA THR A 309 -6.39 8.82 -22.41
C THR A 309 -5.26 9.61 -23.07
N THR A 310 -4.77 10.68 -22.45
CA THR A 310 -3.57 11.40 -22.89
C THR A 310 -2.32 10.88 -22.19
N ILE A 311 -1.15 11.05 -22.81
CA ILE A 311 0.14 10.68 -22.21
C ILE A 311 0.33 11.43 -20.88
N GLU A 312 0.06 12.73 -20.83
CA GLU A 312 0.18 13.51 -19.59
C GLU A 312 -0.75 13.00 -18.50
N SER A 313 -2.01 12.67 -18.83
CA SER A 313 -2.96 12.13 -17.87
C SER A 313 -2.52 10.77 -17.32
N ALA A 314 -2.00 9.89 -18.17
CA ALA A 314 -1.45 8.60 -17.74
C ALA A 314 -0.27 8.78 -16.79
N VAL A 315 0.67 9.68 -17.14
CA VAL A 315 1.85 9.99 -16.32
C VAL A 315 1.48 10.68 -15.01
N ARG A 316 0.46 11.55 -15.01
CA ARG A 316 0.03 12.30 -13.82
C ARG A 316 -0.77 11.46 -12.82
N TYR A 317 -1.72 10.64 -13.31
CA TYR A 317 -2.73 10.02 -12.45
C TYR A 317 -2.64 8.49 -12.38
N TYR A 318 -2.07 7.82 -13.37
CA TYR A 318 -2.18 6.37 -13.48
C TYR A 318 -0.86 5.60 -13.32
N LEU A 319 0.29 6.25 -13.58
CA LEU A 319 1.59 5.62 -13.53
C LEU A 319 2.42 6.08 -12.32
N GLU A 320 3.08 5.15 -11.65
CA GLU A 320 4.05 5.46 -10.61
C GLU A 320 5.39 5.83 -11.26
N ILE A 321 5.74 7.11 -11.27
CA ILE A 321 6.94 7.63 -11.91
C ILE A 321 8.02 8.10 -10.94
N THR A 322 7.71 8.11 -9.64
CA THR A 322 8.57 8.66 -8.59
C THR A 322 9.25 7.59 -7.73
N GLY A 323 8.84 6.35 -7.88
CA GLY A 323 9.43 5.21 -7.22
C GLY A 323 10.88 4.95 -7.67
N PRO A 324 11.62 4.12 -6.92
CA PRO A 324 12.98 3.73 -7.27
C PRO A 324 13.00 2.93 -8.57
N VAL A 325 14.05 3.13 -9.36
CA VAL A 325 14.29 2.34 -10.59
C VAL A 325 14.73 0.93 -10.20
N SER A 326 14.12 -0.09 -10.80
CA SER A 326 14.57 -1.47 -10.63
C SER A 326 15.64 -1.86 -11.66
N ARG A 327 16.51 -2.79 -11.26
CA ARG A 327 17.58 -3.30 -12.13
C ARG A 327 17.00 -4.05 -13.34
N GLN A 328 15.93 -4.81 -13.12
CA GLN A 328 15.18 -5.50 -14.18
C GLN A 328 14.62 -4.51 -15.21
N PHE A 329 14.01 -3.41 -14.72
CA PHE A 329 13.47 -2.38 -15.61
C PHE A 329 14.58 -1.73 -16.45
N LEU A 330 15.73 -1.42 -15.85
CA LEU A 330 16.86 -0.88 -16.58
C LEU A 330 17.38 -1.87 -17.63
N SER A 331 17.38 -3.18 -17.33
CA SER A 331 17.75 -4.22 -18.31
C SER A 331 16.85 -4.21 -19.55
N GLN A 332 15.55 -4.05 -19.36
CA GLN A 332 14.59 -3.95 -20.47
C GLN A 332 14.75 -2.65 -21.27
N LEU A 333 15.18 -1.55 -20.62
CA LEU A 333 15.45 -0.28 -21.29
C LEU A 333 16.70 -0.30 -22.17
N VAL A 334 17.61 -1.26 -22.02
CA VAL A 334 18.85 -1.36 -22.82
C VAL A 334 18.53 -1.38 -24.32
N GLU A 335 17.44 -2.02 -24.74
CA GLU A 335 16.99 -2.07 -26.13
C GLU A 335 16.83 -0.68 -26.73
N PHE A 336 16.34 0.26 -25.95
CA PHE A 336 16.00 1.64 -26.35
C PHE A 336 17.07 2.66 -25.94
N ALA A 337 18.18 2.23 -25.34
CA ALA A 337 19.23 3.14 -24.92
C ALA A 337 19.88 3.81 -26.14
N PRO A 338 20.27 5.11 -26.04
CA PRO A 338 21.11 5.77 -27.05
C PRO A 338 22.37 4.96 -27.32
N GLU A 339 22.77 4.84 -28.60
CA GLU A 339 23.80 3.91 -29.02
C GLU A 339 25.15 4.19 -28.34
N ASP A 340 25.46 5.46 -28.09
CA ASP A 340 26.70 5.90 -27.44
C ASP A 340 26.84 5.50 -25.96
N ILE A 341 25.74 5.17 -25.30
CA ILE A 341 25.73 4.73 -23.88
C ILE A 341 25.20 3.32 -23.67
N LYS A 342 24.73 2.64 -24.71
CA LYS A 342 24.04 1.36 -24.64
C LYS A 342 24.85 0.26 -23.93
N GLU A 343 26.14 0.14 -24.26
CA GLU A 343 27.01 -0.82 -23.60
C GLU A 343 27.19 -0.53 -22.11
N LYS A 344 27.31 0.76 -21.75
CA LYS A 344 27.41 1.19 -20.35
C LYS A 344 26.13 0.86 -19.58
N VAL A 345 24.95 1.11 -20.15
CA VAL A 345 23.66 0.80 -19.54
C VAL A 345 23.50 -0.71 -19.38
N ALA A 346 23.88 -1.51 -20.40
CA ALA A 346 23.82 -2.96 -20.33
C ALA A 346 24.74 -3.53 -19.23
N ALA A 347 25.97 -3.01 -19.11
CA ALA A 347 26.89 -3.39 -18.05
C ALA A 347 26.34 -3.06 -16.66
N LEU A 348 25.75 -1.87 -16.49
CA LEU A 348 25.14 -1.42 -15.25
C LEU A 348 23.93 -2.30 -14.86
N ALA A 349 23.06 -2.65 -15.82
CA ALA A 349 21.91 -3.52 -15.58
C ALA A 349 22.32 -4.95 -15.17
N LYS A 350 23.50 -5.43 -15.61
CA LYS A 350 24.02 -6.76 -15.23
C LYS A 350 24.68 -6.79 -13.86
N SER A 351 25.23 -5.67 -13.38
CA SER A 351 26.00 -5.62 -12.13
C SER A 351 25.15 -5.10 -10.97
N LYS A 352 24.78 -5.98 -10.04
CA LYS A 352 24.09 -5.60 -8.80
C LYS A 352 24.82 -4.50 -8.02
N THR A 353 26.13 -4.64 -7.87
CA THR A 353 26.96 -3.72 -7.07
C THR A 353 27.03 -2.34 -7.70
N GLU A 354 27.31 -2.27 -9.01
CA GLU A 354 27.39 -0.99 -9.73
C GLU A 354 26.02 -0.32 -9.83
N PHE A 355 24.96 -1.09 -10.07
CA PHE A 355 23.59 -0.57 -10.07
C PHE A 355 23.22 0.02 -8.70
N ALA A 356 23.51 -0.70 -7.63
CA ALA A 356 23.26 -0.22 -6.27
C ALA A 356 23.98 1.09 -5.98
N LYS A 357 25.25 1.22 -6.41
CA LYS A 357 26.06 2.42 -6.24
C LYS A 357 25.57 3.59 -7.11
N GLU A 358 25.33 3.35 -8.40
CA GLU A 358 25.10 4.42 -9.37
C GLU A 358 23.63 4.85 -9.47
N ILE A 359 22.67 3.98 -9.10
CA ILE A 359 21.24 4.26 -9.20
C ILE A 359 20.57 4.25 -7.83
N THR A 360 20.54 3.09 -7.14
CA THR A 360 19.82 2.95 -5.88
C THR A 360 20.38 3.83 -4.78
N GLY A 361 21.73 3.88 -4.63
CA GLY A 361 22.40 4.71 -3.62
C GLY A 361 22.18 6.20 -3.82
N LYS A 362 21.94 6.62 -5.06
CA LYS A 362 21.61 8.01 -5.43
C LYS A 362 20.12 8.32 -5.30
N LYS A 363 19.29 7.33 -4.95
CA LYS A 363 17.84 7.47 -4.81
C LYS A 363 17.17 8.08 -6.03
N PHE A 364 17.61 7.71 -7.22
CA PHE A 364 17.03 8.18 -8.47
C PHE A 364 15.67 7.56 -8.74
N ASN A 365 14.70 8.36 -9.18
CA ASN A 365 13.55 7.88 -9.93
C ASN A 365 13.95 7.64 -11.40
N LEU A 366 13.01 7.14 -12.20
CA LEU A 366 13.29 6.79 -13.59
C LEU A 366 13.78 8.00 -14.42
N ALA A 367 13.13 9.15 -14.32
CA ALA A 367 13.52 10.34 -15.06
C ALA A 367 14.92 10.86 -14.64
N ASP A 368 15.21 10.83 -13.32
CA ASP A 368 16.53 11.16 -12.79
C ASP A 368 17.62 10.23 -13.38
N ALA A 369 17.36 8.92 -13.38
CA ALA A 369 18.31 7.93 -13.88
C ALA A 369 18.57 8.06 -15.39
N ILE A 370 17.51 8.25 -16.19
CA ILE A 370 17.60 8.45 -17.65
C ILE A 370 18.45 9.68 -18.00
N LEU A 371 18.17 10.80 -17.34
CA LEU A 371 18.90 12.04 -17.58
C LEU A 371 20.35 11.94 -17.07
N TYR A 372 20.58 11.33 -15.92
CA TYR A 372 21.91 11.09 -15.38
C TYR A 372 22.78 10.23 -16.32
N LEU A 373 22.24 9.10 -16.78
CA LEU A 373 22.96 8.16 -17.64
C LEU A 373 23.35 8.77 -19.00
N ASN A 374 22.57 9.72 -19.50
CA ASN A 374 22.77 10.38 -20.79
C ASN A 374 23.21 11.85 -20.68
N ASN A 375 23.89 12.22 -19.60
CA ASN A 375 24.41 13.56 -19.37
C ASN A 375 23.38 14.70 -19.61
N GLY A 376 22.17 14.51 -19.07
CA GLY A 376 21.06 15.45 -19.15
C GLY A 376 20.26 15.42 -20.46
N LYS A 377 20.62 14.54 -21.40
CA LYS A 377 19.89 14.39 -22.67
C LYS A 377 18.75 13.37 -22.56
N PRO A 378 17.61 13.60 -23.24
CA PRO A 378 16.48 12.67 -23.22
C PRO A 378 16.79 11.37 -24.00
N TRP A 379 16.05 10.30 -23.69
CA TRP A 379 16.02 9.06 -24.47
C TRP A 379 14.79 9.06 -25.37
N THR A 380 14.96 9.50 -26.59
CA THR A 380 13.86 9.74 -27.55
C THR A 380 13.34 8.47 -28.22
N SER A 381 14.08 7.35 -28.12
CA SER A 381 13.77 6.07 -28.76
C SER A 381 12.86 5.16 -27.93
N VAL A 382 12.58 5.52 -26.66
CA VAL A 382 11.70 4.73 -25.80
C VAL A 382 10.24 4.96 -26.20
N PRO A 383 9.53 3.96 -26.71
CA PRO A 383 8.14 4.16 -27.11
C PRO A 383 7.22 4.21 -25.88
N PHE A 384 6.19 5.05 -25.91
CA PHE A 384 5.32 5.24 -24.74
C PHE A 384 4.55 3.96 -24.36
N ASN A 385 4.17 3.11 -25.32
CA ASN A 385 3.53 1.84 -25.01
C ASN A 385 4.41 0.91 -24.15
N PHE A 386 5.74 0.94 -24.34
CA PHE A 386 6.65 0.24 -23.42
C PHE A 386 6.52 0.77 -21.99
N LEU A 387 6.56 2.09 -21.80
CA LEU A 387 6.41 2.73 -20.49
C LEU A 387 5.04 2.44 -19.87
N ALA A 388 3.96 2.56 -20.66
CA ALA A 388 2.59 2.31 -20.22
C ALA A 388 2.37 0.87 -19.74
N GLU A 389 3.08 -0.09 -20.36
CA GLU A 389 2.98 -1.50 -20.01
C GLU A 389 3.90 -1.95 -18.88
N THR A 390 5.04 -1.28 -18.70
CA THR A 390 6.09 -1.77 -17.78
C THR A 390 6.19 -0.99 -16.48
N LEU A 391 5.73 0.28 -16.45
CA LEU A 391 5.69 1.03 -15.21
C LEU A 391 4.57 0.52 -14.29
N PRO A 392 4.81 0.51 -12.97
CA PRO A 392 3.76 0.20 -12.00
C PRO A 392 2.60 1.20 -12.10
N ARG A 393 1.41 0.75 -11.74
CA ARG A 393 0.25 1.63 -11.58
C ARG A 393 0.40 2.49 -10.34
N MET A 394 -0.14 3.71 -10.38
CA MET A 394 -0.28 4.55 -9.20
C MET A 394 -1.18 3.85 -8.17
N GLN A 395 -0.63 3.54 -7.01
CA GLN A 395 -1.35 2.87 -5.94
C GLN A 395 -1.99 3.89 -4.98
N PRO A 396 -3.15 3.59 -4.36
CA PRO A 396 -3.68 4.38 -3.27
C PRO A 396 -2.73 4.35 -2.07
N ARG A 397 -2.75 5.42 -1.26
CA ARG A 397 -2.04 5.47 0.04
C ARG A 397 -3.07 5.38 1.16
N PHE A 398 -2.80 4.53 2.14
CA PHE A 398 -3.72 4.27 3.23
C PHE A 398 -3.31 5.05 4.47
N TYR A 399 -4.30 5.65 5.11
CA TYR A 399 -4.14 6.42 6.34
C TYR A 399 -5.10 5.91 7.39
N SER A 400 -4.60 5.55 8.57
CA SER A 400 -5.44 5.16 9.70
C SER A 400 -6.36 6.33 10.07
N ILE A 401 -7.66 6.08 10.13
CA ILE A 401 -8.67 7.09 10.41
C ILE A 401 -8.55 7.56 11.86
N SER A 402 -8.46 8.88 12.06
CA SER A 402 -8.30 9.52 13.37
C SER A 402 -9.59 10.13 13.95
N SER A 403 -10.72 9.98 13.25
CA SER A 403 -12.06 10.34 13.73
C SER A 403 -12.80 9.15 14.34
N SER A 404 -13.87 9.43 15.06
CA SER A 404 -14.81 8.42 15.55
C SER A 404 -16.02 8.36 14.63
N SER A 405 -16.38 7.15 14.17
CA SER A 405 -17.57 6.95 13.36
C SER A 405 -18.88 7.19 14.13
N LEU A 406 -18.84 7.13 15.45
CA LEU A 406 -19.98 7.43 16.32
C LEU A 406 -20.18 8.95 16.46
N ALA A 407 -19.09 9.70 16.64
CA ALA A 407 -19.15 11.15 16.79
C ALA A 407 -19.34 11.87 15.46
N GLU A 408 -18.73 11.37 14.38
CA GLU A 408 -18.67 12.02 13.06
C GLU A 408 -18.86 10.98 11.94
N PRO A 409 -20.08 10.44 11.76
CA PRO A 409 -20.31 9.32 10.86
C PRO A 409 -20.07 9.64 9.38
N THR A 410 -20.04 10.93 9.01
CA THR A 410 -19.89 11.40 7.62
C THR A 410 -18.62 12.23 7.38
N VAL A 411 -17.75 12.34 8.38
CA VAL A 411 -16.48 13.07 8.24
C VAL A 411 -15.32 12.19 8.69
N VAL A 412 -14.39 11.94 7.78
CA VAL A 412 -13.21 11.12 8.04
C VAL A 412 -12.01 12.02 8.27
N HIS A 413 -11.34 11.85 9.41
CA HIS A 413 -10.11 12.58 9.72
C HIS A 413 -8.87 11.71 9.45
N THR A 414 -7.81 12.33 8.94
CA THR A 414 -6.49 11.73 8.81
C THR A 414 -5.41 12.57 9.49
N THR A 415 -4.35 11.91 9.93
CA THR A 415 -3.16 12.54 10.52
C THR A 415 -1.96 12.11 9.67
N THR A 416 -1.42 13.02 8.87
CA THR A 416 -0.46 12.70 7.83
C THR A 416 0.84 13.45 8.04
N ARG A 417 1.92 12.73 8.33
CA ARG A 417 3.27 13.31 8.31
C ARG A 417 3.70 13.54 6.86
N VAL A 418 4.23 14.74 6.57
CA VAL A 418 4.78 15.04 5.25
C VAL A 418 6.16 14.41 5.12
N GLU A 419 6.31 13.53 4.14
CA GLU A 419 7.57 12.81 3.90
C GLU A 419 8.40 13.54 2.86
N ASN A 420 9.54 14.07 3.31
CA ASN A 420 10.55 14.72 2.49
C ASN A 420 11.93 14.23 2.97
N MET A 421 12.57 13.39 2.18
CA MET A 421 13.89 12.85 2.50
C MET A 421 14.95 13.62 1.71
N PRO A 422 15.94 14.25 2.37
CA PRO A 422 17.05 14.89 1.68
C PRO A 422 17.73 13.92 0.71
N ASN A 423 18.07 14.41 -0.46
CA ASN A 423 18.85 13.70 -1.45
C ASN A 423 19.98 14.62 -1.94
N GLU A 424 21.17 14.42 -1.41
CA GLU A 424 22.35 15.23 -1.70
C GLU A 424 22.84 15.07 -3.14
N GLU A 425 22.61 13.89 -3.75
CA GLU A 425 23.06 13.58 -5.11
C GLU A 425 22.30 14.35 -6.19
N THR A 426 20.98 14.54 -5.98
CA THR A 426 20.13 15.28 -6.93
C THR A 426 20.00 16.76 -6.58
N GLY A 427 20.40 17.14 -5.37
CA GLY A 427 20.14 18.47 -4.81
C GLY A 427 18.64 18.75 -4.55
N SER A 428 17.78 17.77 -4.76
CA SER A 428 16.33 17.84 -4.54
C SER A 428 15.85 16.70 -3.65
N PRO A 429 14.95 16.93 -2.69
CA PRO A 429 14.49 15.86 -1.80
C PRO A 429 13.66 14.81 -2.56
N THR A 430 13.72 13.57 -2.07
CA THR A 430 12.74 12.54 -2.43
C THR A 430 11.45 12.84 -1.67
N LEU A 431 10.35 12.99 -2.39
CA LEU A 431 9.09 13.50 -1.88
C LEU A 431 8.02 12.40 -1.79
N GLY A 432 7.34 12.33 -0.66
CA GLY A 432 6.12 11.52 -0.56
C GLY A 432 5.01 12.11 -1.43
N VAL A 433 4.50 11.33 -2.38
CA VAL A 433 3.54 11.80 -3.42
C VAL A 433 2.27 12.37 -2.79
N THR A 434 1.54 11.57 -2.02
CA THR A 434 0.27 11.98 -1.39
C THR A 434 0.49 13.00 -0.29
N THR A 435 1.55 12.85 0.50
CA THR A 435 1.78 13.71 1.66
C THR A 435 2.09 15.15 1.26
N ASN A 436 2.81 15.34 0.13
CA ASN A 436 3.04 16.68 -0.43
C ASN A 436 1.80 17.23 -1.14
N LEU A 437 0.95 16.40 -1.74
CA LEU A 437 -0.36 16.82 -2.26
C LEU A 437 -1.24 17.36 -1.12
N LEU A 438 -1.34 16.65 0.00
CA LEU A 438 -2.09 17.12 1.19
C LEU A 438 -1.49 18.41 1.77
N ARG A 439 -0.16 18.56 1.75
CA ARG A 439 0.50 19.81 2.14
C ARG A 439 0.15 20.97 1.21
N ASN A 440 0.14 20.75 -0.11
CA ASN A 440 -0.31 21.74 -1.09
C ASN A 440 -1.75 22.21 -0.81
N ILE A 441 -2.66 21.26 -0.56
CA ILE A 441 -4.06 21.56 -0.23
C ILE A 441 -4.14 22.36 1.07
N GLN A 442 -3.40 21.96 2.10
CA GLN A 442 -3.40 22.65 3.40
C GLN A 442 -2.97 24.11 3.26
N LEU A 443 -1.85 24.38 2.57
CA LEU A 443 -1.34 25.74 2.37
C LEU A 443 -2.28 26.56 1.50
N SER A 444 -2.84 25.98 0.45
CA SER A 444 -3.81 26.64 -0.43
C SER A 444 -5.09 27.02 0.34
N LYS A 445 -5.61 26.15 1.19
CA LYS A 445 -6.79 26.42 2.03
C LYS A 445 -6.53 27.49 3.09
N SER A 446 -5.34 27.48 3.68
CA SER A 446 -4.94 28.49 4.68
C SER A 446 -4.64 29.86 4.06
N LYS A 447 -4.53 29.94 2.72
CA LYS A 447 -4.12 31.15 1.99
C LYS A 447 -2.80 31.70 2.50
N ASP A 448 -1.84 30.81 2.80
CA ASP A 448 -0.53 31.20 3.33
C ASP A 448 0.21 32.06 2.27
N PRO A 449 0.59 33.29 2.61
CA PRO A 449 1.27 34.18 1.65
C PRO A 449 2.64 33.67 1.21
N ASN A 450 3.24 32.74 1.97
CA ASN A 450 4.55 32.16 1.68
C ASN A 450 4.44 30.78 0.98
N MET A 451 3.25 30.38 0.54
CA MET A 451 2.98 29.04 0.00
C MET A 451 4.04 28.60 -1.02
N GLU A 452 4.38 29.46 -1.99
CA GLU A 452 5.34 29.11 -3.05
C GLU A 452 6.74 28.78 -2.50
N SER A 453 7.17 29.48 -1.44
CA SER A 453 8.48 29.24 -0.82
C SER A 453 8.50 28.03 0.12
N LEU A 454 7.32 27.56 0.57
CA LEU A 454 7.16 26.42 1.49
C LEU A 454 6.96 25.09 0.78
N LEU A 455 6.72 25.10 -0.52
CA LEU A 455 6.43 23.91 -1.33
C LEU A 455 7.62 23.55 -2.21
N PRO A 456 8.15 22.32 -2.11
CA PRO A 456 9.18 21.85 -3.03
C PRO A 456 8.64 21.49 -4.42
N VAL A 457 7.33 21.24 -4.52
CA VAL A 457 6.61 20.89 -5.75
C VAL A 457 5.17 21.40 -5.70
N THR A 458 4.55 21.50 -6.88
CA THR A 458 3.16 21.93 -7.06
C THR A 458 2.29 20.81 -7.64
N TYR A 459 0.97 20.92 -7.46
CA TYR A 459 0.00 19.95 -7.97
C TYR A 459 -1.12 20.65 -8.72
N ASP A 460 -1.77 19.94 -9.64
CA ASP A 460 -3.05 20.37 -10.21
C ASP A 460 -4.17 20.06 -9.19
N LEU A 461 -4.57 21.09 -8.44
CA LEU A 461 -5.62 20.96 -7.42
C LEU A 461 -7.05 21.02 -7.97
N ASN A 462 -7.21 21.37 -9.26
CA ASN A 462 -8.52 21.36 -9.91
C ASN A 462 -8.85 20.00 -10.53
N GLY A 463 -7.81 19.23 -10.85
CA GLY A 463 -7.95 17.90 -11.43
C GLY A 463 -8.55 17.89 -12.84
N PRO A 464 -8.83 16.68 -13.37
CA PRO A 464 -9.36 16.52 -14.73
C PRO A 464 -10.72 17.23 -14.86
N ARG A 465 -10.85 18.09 -15.85
CA ARG A 465 -12.08 18.87 -16.12
C ARG A 465 -12.65 19.62 -14.92
N GLY A 466 -11.80 20.02 -13.96
CA GLY A 466 -12.25 20.71 -12.75
C GLY A 466 -12.94 19.79 -11.71
N LEU A 467 -12.85 18.48 -11.83
CA LEU A 467 -13.51 17.52 -10.90
C LEU A 467 -13.03 17.66 -9.46
N TYR A 468 -11.79 18.12 -9.24
CA TYR A 468 -11.21 18.26 -7.91
C TYR A 468 -11.36 19.68 -7.34
N GLU A 469 -12.06 20.58 -8.04
CA GLU A 469 -12.39 21.91 -7.52
C GLU A 469 -13.04 21.82 -6.13
N GLY A 470 -12.65 22.75 -5.24
CA GLY A 470 -13.03 22.70 -3.82
C GLY A 470 -12.21 21.73 -3.00
N TYR A 471 -11.01 21.37 -3.50
CA TYR A 471 -10.06 20.46 -2.82
C TYR A 471 -10.60 19.05 -2.62
N LYS A 472 -11.19 18.47 -3.64
CA LYS A 472 -11.66 17.09 -3.64
C LYS A 472 -10.52 16.14 -3.98
N LEU A 473 -10.47 14.99 -3.32
CA LEU A 473 -9.60 13.88 -3.68
C LEU A 473 -10.38 12.58 -3.84
N PRO A 474 -9.95 11.70 -4.74
CA PRO A 474 -10.56 10.38 -4.89
C PRO A 474 -10.15 9.49 -3.70
N VAL A 475 -11.16 9.03 -2.95
CA VAL A 475 -10.96 8.24 -1.73
C VAL A 475 -11.94 7.06 -1.65
N PHE A 476 -11.59 6.08 -0.82
CA PHE A 476 -12.46 4.99 -0.41
C PHE A 476 -12.08 4.51 1.00
N VAL A 477 -13.00 3.84 1.68
CA VAL A 477 -12.74 3.26 3.01
C VAL A 477 -12.34 1.79 2.84
N ARG A 478 -11.29 1.40 3.55
CA ARG A 478 -10.87 0.02 3.71
C ARG A 478 -11.08 -0.41 5.16
N SER A 479 -11.81 -1.51 5.34
CA SER A 479 -12.02 -2.11 6.66
C SER A 479 -10.70 -2.62 7.24
N SER A 480 -10.58 -2.54 8.56
CA SER A 480 -9.45 -3.04 9.33
C SER A 480 -9.94 -3.92 10.47
N THR A 481 -9.08 -4.80 10.96
CA THR A 481 -9.31 -5.58 12.19
C THR A 481 -8.97 -4.79 13.46
N PHE A 482 -8.33 -3.64 13.34
CA PHE A 482 -7.95 -2.77 14.45
C PHE A 482 -9.17 -2.07 15.03
N LYS A 483 -9.82 -2.70 16.01
CA LYS A 483 -11.13 -2.29 16.55
C LYS A 483 -11.17 -2.28 18.06
N LEU A 484 -11.94 -1.33 18.61
CA LEU A 484 -12.27 -1.32 20.03
C LEU A 484 -13.06 -2.57 20.45
N PRO A 485 -12.88 -3.06 21.70
CA PRO A 485 -13.71 -4.12 22.24
C PRO A 485 -15.15 -3.64 22.41
N ALA A 486 -16.11 -4.54 22.22
CA ALA A 486 -17.53 -4.28 22.48
C ALA A 486 -17.78 -3.98 23.96
N GLU A 487 -17.02 -4.63 24.84
CA GLU A 487 -17.14 -4.46 26.28
C GLU A 487 -16.40 -3.20 26.76
N VAL A 488 -17.18 -2.18 27.11
CA VAL A 488 -16.63 -0.87 27.55
C VAL A 488 -15.86 -0.94 28.86
N GLN A 489 -16.10 -1.95 29.71
CA GLN A 489 -15.40 -2.17 30.99
C GLN A 489 -13.97 -2.72 30.83
N LYS A 490 -13.61 -3.22 29.66
CA LYS A 490 -12.26 -3.70 29.41
C LYS A 490 -11.28 -2.53 29.40
N PRO A 491 -10.17 -2.61 30.18
CA PRO A 491 -9.13 -1.60 30.11
C PRO A 491 -8.46 -1.60 28.74
N LEU A 492 -7.91 -0.44 28.34
CA LEU A 492 -7.16 -0.27 27.10
C LEU A 492 -5.74 0.21 27.41
N ILE A 493 -4.75 -0.45 26.85
CA ILE A 493 -3.36 -0.03 26.81
C ILE A 493 -3.07 0.34 25.35
N MET A 494 -2.83 1.61 25.09
CA MET A 494 -2.66 2.15 23.75
C MET A 494 -1.25 2.70 23.60
N ILE A 495 -0.54 2.34 22.54
CA ILE A 495 0.82 2.76 22.28
C ILE A 495 0.90 3.30 20.84
N GLY A 496 1.21 4.60 20.70
CA GLY A 496 1.21 5.25 19.40
C GLY A 496 2.13 6.46 19.31
N PRO A 497 3.43 6.27 19.05
CA PRO A 497 4.34 7.40 18.85
C PRO A 497 4.13 8.10 17.50
N GLY A 498 4.30 9.43 17.50
CA GLY A 498 4.14 10.24 16.29
C GLY A 498 2.74 10.09 15.67
N THR A 499 2.69 9.84 14.37
CA THR A 499 1.41 9.63 13.65
C THR A 499 0.71 8.30 13.99
N GLY A 500 1.39 7.38 14.69
CA GLY A 500 0.75 6.19 15.26
C GLY A 500 -0.37 6.50 16.26
N VAL A 501 -0.44 7.71 16.75
CA VAL A 501 -1.56 8.18 17.59
C VAL A 501 -2.89 8.31 16.81
N SER A 502 -2.85 8.30 15.48
CA SER A 502 -4.01 8.54 14.60
C SER A 502 -5.24 7.69 14.95
N PRO A 503 -5.23 6.35 14.84
CA PRO A 503 -6.39 5.53 15.16
C PRO A 503 -6.74 5.56 16.65
N LEU A 504 -5.75 5.75 17.52
CA LEU A 504 -5.94 5.81 18.97
C LEU A 504 -6.72 7.07 19.36
N ARG A 505 -6.51 8.19 18.64
CA ARG A 505 -7.35 9.38 18.77
C ARG A 505 -8.81 9.07 18.46
N GLY A 506 -9.06 8.33 17.39
CA GLY A 506 -10.40 7.86 17.03
C GLY A 506 -11.03 7.05 18.17
N PHE A 507 -10.27 6.13 18.77
CA PHE A 507 -10.73 5.31 19.90
C PHE A 507 -11.12 6.14 21.13
N VAL A 508 -10.29 7.11 21.50
CA VAL A 508 -10.59 7.99 22.64
C VAL A 508 -11.83 8.83 22.35
N ARG A 509 -11.94 9.41 21.14
CA ARG A 509 -13.14 10.16 20.71
C ARG A 509 -14.41 9.32 20.72
N GLU A 510 -14.32 8.06 20.29
CA GLU A 510 -15.44 7.11 20.33
C GLU A 510 -15.94 6.92 21.77
N ARG A 511 -15.02 6.69 22.72
CA ARG A 511 -15.37 6.53 24.13
C ARG A 511 -15.94 7.81 24.75
N VAL A 512 -15.42 8.99 24.38
CA VAL A 512 -16.00 10.27 24.79
C VAL A 512 -17.44 10.40 24.29
N GLU A 513 -17.71 10.04 23.04
CA GLU A 513 -19.05 10.14 22.47
C GLU A 513 -20.03 9.14 23.10
N MET A 514 -19.58 7.92 23.38
CA MET A 514 -20.39 6.93 24.12
C MET A 514 -20.81 7.46 25.50
N CYS A 515 -19.91 8.14 26.23
CA CYS A 515 -20.22 8.75 27.53
C CYS A 515 -21.20 9.92 27.44
N LYS A 516 -21.17 10.66 26.33
CA LYS A 516 -22.16 11.74 26.09
C LYS A 516 -23.54 11.19 25.79
N ILE A 517 -23.62 10.08 25.06
CA ILE A 517 -24.90 9.43 24.71
C ILE A 517 -25.50 8.76 25.95
N ASP A 518 -24.69 8.08 26.76
CA ASP A 518 -25.14 7.40 27.96
C ASP A 518 -24.10 7.59 29.11
N SER A 519 -24.46 8.39 30.10
CA SER A 519 -23.60 8.68 31.26
C SER A 519 -23.26 7.44 32.10
N LEU A 520 -24.10 6.41 32.10
CA LEU A 520 -23.80 5.14 32.80
C LEU A 520 -22.61 4.38 32.20
N VAL A 521 -22.26 4.68 30.95
CA VAL A 521 -21.06 4.13 30.32
C VAL A 521 -19.80 4.61 31.03
N THR A 522 -19.76 5.88 31.47
CA THR A 522 -18.59 6.45 32.17
C THR A 522 -18.28 5.68 33.47
N GLU A 523 -19.30 5.32 34.24
CA GLU A 523 -19.14 4.58 35.50
C GLU A 523 -18.55 3.18 35.27
N LYS A 524 -18.98 2.51 34.18
CA LYS A 524 -18.59 1.13 33.85
C LYS A 524 -17.29 1.04 33.05
N MET A 525 -16.85 2.14 32.46
CA MET A 525 -15.70 2.15 31.56
C MET A 525 -14.42 1.73 32.25
N GLY A 526 -13.67 0.85 31.60
CA GLY A 526 -12.32 0.46 31.99
C GLY A 526 -11.34 1.61 31.79
N LYS A 527 -10.23 1.57 32.51
CA LYS A 527 -9.15 2.58 32.39
C LYS A 527 -8.56 2.51 30.97
N MET A 528 -8.27 3.67 30.40
CA MET A 528 -7.60 3.86 29.12
C MET A 528 -6.26 4.55 29.37
N LEU A 529 -5.16 3.88 29.06
CA LEU A 529 -3.81 4.40 29.21
C LEU A 529 -3.14 4.50 27.85
N LEU A 530 -2.80 5.72 27.43
CA LEU A 530 -2.11 5.99 26.18
C LEU A 530 -0.64 6.35 26.43
N PHE A 531 0.27 5.56 25.90
CA PHE A 531 1.69 5.88 25.78
C PHE A 531 1.95 6.56 24.43
N TYR A 532 2.18 7.88 24.47
CA TYR A 532 2.45 8.69 23.30
C TYR A 532 3.92 9.08 23.23
N GLY A 533 4.54 9.00 22.06
CA GLY A 533 5.94 9.37 21.85
C GLY A 533 6.08 10.49 20.83
N CYS A 534 6.86 11.52 21.15
CA CYS A 534 7.23 12.60 20.24
C CYS A 534 8.66 13.09 20.53
N ARG A 535 9.17 14.02 19.71
CA ARG A 535 10.54 14.56 19.92
C ARG A 535 10.59 15.50 21.12
N ASP A 536 9.70 16.44 21.11
CA ASP A 536 9.58 17.52 22.12
C ASP A 536 8.14 18.08 22.10
N GLU A 537 7.90 19.13 22.86
CA GLU A 537 6.61 19.81 22.98
C GLU A 537 6.07 20.34 21.63
N ASN A 538 6.94 20.74 20.69
CA ASN A 538 6.52 21.26 19.38
C ASN A 538 6.01 20.17 18.44
N ASP A 539 6.36 18.93 18.72
CA ASP A 539 5.93 17.72 18.00
C ASP A 539 4.70 17.05 18.66
N TYR A 540 4.15 17.61 19.72
CA TYR A 540 3.07 16.98 20.48
C TYR A 540 1.72 17.17 19.78
N LEU A 541 1.33 16.15 19.00
CA LEU A 541 0.09 16.15 18.23
C LEU A 541 -1.14 16.16 19.14
N TYR A 542 -2.11 17.01 18.80
CA TYR A 542 -3.41 17.10 19.48
C TYR A 542 -3.34 17.41 20.99
N LYS A 543 -2.28 18.04 21.46
CA LYS A 543 -2.00 18.27 22.89
C LYS A 543 -3.20 18.81 23.68
N ASN A 544 -3.92 19.78 23.14
CA ASN A 544 -5.06 20.39 23.81
C ASN A 544 -6.28 19.45 23.86
N GLU A 545 -6.49 18.64 22.81
CA GLU A 545 -7.61 17.69 22.75
C GLU A 545 -7.47 16.61 23.84
N TRP A 546 -6.26 16.14 24.13
CA TRP A 546 -6.05 15.12 25.17
C TRP A 546 -6.48 15.59 26.56
N VAL A 547 -6.26 16.87 26.87
CA VAL A 547 -6.70 17.47 28.12
C VAL A 547 -8.23 17.52 28.22
N GLU A 548 -8.90 17.84 27.11
CA GLU A 548 -10.36 17.85 27.04
C GLU A 548 -10.94 16.44 27.17
N TYR A 549 -10.35 15.46 26.51
CA TYR A 549 -10.78 14.06 26.60
C TYR A 549 -10.60 13.48 28.01
N ALA A 550 -9.48 13.79 28.68
CA ALA A 550 -9.26 13.35 30.06
C ALA A 550 -10.33 13.88 31.01
N LYS A 551 -10.75 15.14 30.82
CA LYS A 551 -11.85 15.74 31.58
C LYS A 551 -13.20 15.08 31.26
N ALA A 552 -13.49 14.87 29.96
CA ALA A 552 -14.75 14.29 29.52
C ALA A 552 -14.94 12.83 29.97
N LEU A 553 -13.84 12.11 30.19
CA LEU A 553 -13.82 10.71 30.62
C LEU A 553 -13.62 10.54 32.14
N ASP A 554 -13.76 11.62 32.92
CA ASP A 554 -13.73 11.61 34.39
C ASP A 554 -12.55 10.81 34.99
N GLY A 555 -11.33 11.05 34.48
CA GLY A 555 -10.11 10.38 34.90
C GLY A 555 -9.94 8.93 34.44
N LYS A 556 -10.87 8.40 33.65
CA LYS A 556 -10.74 7.06 33.02
C LYS A 556 -9.71 7.03 31.88
N PHE A 557 -9.36 8.17 31.32
CA PHE A 557 -8.33 8.32 30.30
C PHE A 557 -7.10 9.04 30.84
N GLU A 558 -5.94 8.48 30.56
CA GLU A 558 -4.65 9.05 30.93
C GLU A 558 -3.68 8.91 29.76
N ILE A 559 -2.86 9.94 29.54
CA ILE A 559 -1.80 9.94 28.55
C ILE A 559 -0.44 10.15 29.21
N ASP A 560 0.52 9.27 28.92
CA ASP A 560 1.91 9.37 29.34
C ASP A 560 2.81 9.64 28.13
N VAL A 561 3.52 10.77 28.15
CA VAL A 561 4.26 11.27 27.00
C VAL A 561 5.75 11.01 27.14
N ALA A 562 6.32 10.34 26.13
CA ALA A 562 7.75 10.11 25.99
C ALA A 562 8.37 11.17 25.06
N PHE A 563 9.25 12.02 25.59
CA PHE A 563 10.01 12.99 24.81
C PHE A 563 11.40 12.46 24.47
N SER A 564 11.66 12.24 23.19
CA SER A 564 12.91 11.58 22.76
C SER A 564 14.08 12.54 22.53
N ARG A 565 13.87 13.89 22.58
CA ARG A 565 14.91 14.88 22.26
C ARG A 565 14.96 16.07 23.23
N VAL A 566 14.38 15.96 24.42
CA VAL A 566 14.38 17.03 25.42
C VAL A 566 15.59 16.94 26.37
N SER A 567 16.21 15.76 26.47
CA SER A 567 17.39 15.52 27.30
C SER A 567 18.40 14.65 26.54
N ASP A 568 19.64 14.54 27.09
CA ASP A 568 20.69 13.66 26.54
C ASP A 568 20.27 12.19 26.56
N LYS A 569 19.47 11.79 27.55
CA LYS A 569 18.87 10.45 27.61
C LYS A 569 17.58 10.45 26.80
N LYS A 570 17.56 9.72 25.69
CA LYS A 570 16.37 9.53 24.87
C LYS A 570 15.36 8.68 25.63
N VAL A 571 14.13 9.17 25.73
CA VAL A 571 13.00 8.45 26.35
C VAL A 571 12.00 8.09 25.24
N TYR A 572 11.66 6.80 25.15
CA TYR A 572 10.70 6.24 24.20
C TYR A 572 9.52 5.62 24.94
N VAL A 573 8.46 5.26 24.21
CA VAL A 573 7.23 4.67 24.79
C VAL A 573 7.50 3.40 25.59
N GLN A 574 8.42 2.53 25.15
CA GLN A 574 8.80 1.33 25.90
C GLN A 574 9.45 1.63 27.25
N ASN A 575 10.15 2.77 27.39
CA ASN A 575 10.68 3.21 28.69
C ASN A 575 9.53 3.61 29.63
N LYS A 576 8.52 4.32 29.10
CA LYS A 576 7.33 4.71 29.87
C LYS A 576 6.52 3.50 30.32
N ILE A 577 6.40 2.46 29.49
CA ILE A 577 5.78 1.18 29.87
C ILE A 577 6.53 0.57 31.07
N GLN A 578 7.86 0.58 31.07
CA GLN A 578 8.68 0.06 32.16
C GLN A 578 8.57 0.93 33.43
N ASP A 579 8.51 2.27 33.29
CA ASP A 579 8.32 3.18 34.42
C ASP A 579 6.97 2.95 35.13
N ARG A 580 5.95 2.49 34.39
CA ARG A 580 4.60 2.17 34.89
C ARG A 580 4.29 0.67 34.92
N LYS A 581 5.31 -0.17 35.01
CA LYS A 581 5.18 -1.64 34.88
C LYS A 581 4.12 -2.26 35.81
N ASP A 582 4.02 -1.78 37.04
CA ASP A 582 3.08 -2.35 38.02
C ASP A 582 1.62 -2.04 37.62
N GLU A 583 1.34 -0.84 37.15
CA GLU A 583 0.03 -0.46 36.64
C GLU A 583 -0.32 -1.19 35.35
N VAL A 584 0.64 -1.26 34.40
CA VAL A 584 0.45 -2.03 33.16
C VAL A 584 0.16 -3.50 33.47
N ALA A 585 0.86 -4.08 34.45
CA ALA A 585 0.62 -5.44 34.92
C ALA A 585 -0.80 -5.64 35.46
N GLU A 586 -1.30 -4.71 36.28
CA GLU A 586 -2.66 -4.76 36.80
C GLU A 586 -3.72 -4.63 35.70
N LEU A 587 -3.50 -3.76 34.71
CA LEU A 587 -4.40 -3.64 33.55
C LEU A 587 -4.41 -4.93 32.72
N LEU A 588 -3.25 -5.54 32.47
CA LEU A 588 -3.17 -6.82 31.76
C LEU A 588 -3.88 -7.96 32.52
N LYS A 589 -3.72 -8.04 33.85
CA LYS A 589 -4.45 -8.99 34.69
C LYS A 589 -5.97 -8.77 34.65
N ALA A 590 -6.41 -7.51 34.49
CA ALA A 590 -7.82 -7.17 34.32
C ALA A 590 -8.35 -7.46 32.91
N GLY A 591 -7.55 -8.06 32.03
CA GLY A 591 -7.92 -8.41 30.66
C GLY A 591 -7.93 -7.21 29.72
N ALA A 592 -6.95 -6.31 29.86
CA ALA A 592 -6.81 -5.17 28.98
C ALA A 592 -6.58 -5.58 27.54
N TYR A 593 -7.17 -4.81 26.61
CA TYR A 593 -6.81 -4.83 25.21
C TYR A 593 -5.58 -3.95 24.98
N VAL A 594 -4.65 -4.46 24.20
CA VAL A 594 -3.41 -3.75 23.82
C VAL A 594 -3.50 -3.31 22.36
N TYR A 595 -3.20 -2.05 22.10
CA TYR A 595 -3.18 -1.47 20.75
C TYR A 595 -1.83 -0.82 20.49
N VAL A 596 -1.16 -1.27 19.45
CA VAL A 596 0.14 -0.74 19.03
C VAL A 596 0.01 -0.18 17.62
N CYS A 597 0.37 1.09 17.42
CA CYS A 597 0.30 1.72 16.10
C CYS A 597 1.56 2.55 15.82
N GLY A 598 2.15 2.36 14.62
CA GLY A 598 3.32 3.11 14.16
C GLY A 598 4.40 2.25 13.51
N ASP A 599 5.68 2.55 13.78
CA ASP A 599 6.83 1.88 13.14
C ASP A 599 6.93 0.39 13.48
N ALA A 600 6.85 -0.46 12.45
CA ALA A 600 6.95 -1.91 12.57
C ALA A 600 8.37 -2.39 12.86
N GLY A 601 9.39 -1.70 12.33
CA GLY A 601 10.77 -2.17 12.32
C GLY A 601 11.43 -2.25 13.69
N ARG A 602 11.21 -1.26 14.52
CA ARG A 602 11.84 -1.17 15.85
C ARG A 602 10.84 -0.97 16.97
N MET A 603 9.94 -0.01 16.81
CA MET A 603 9.03 0.42 17.88
C MET A 603 8.13 -0.73 18.33
N ALA A 604 7.43 -1.40 17.43
CA ALA A 604 6.53 -2.49 17.76
C ALA A 604 7.24 -3.64 18.50
N ARG A 605 8.43 -4.03 18.03
CA ARG A 605 9.27 -5.06 18.70
C ARG A 605 9.72 -4.65 20.10
N ASP A 606 10.15 -3.39 20.27
CA ASP A 606 10.61 -2.90 21.58
C ASP A 606 9.44 -2.79 22.56
N VAL A 607 8.26 -2.42 22.10
CA VAL A 607 7.01 -2.42 22.87
C VAL A 607 6.63 -3.84 23.28
N GLN A 608 6.65 -4.78 22.33
CA GLN A 608 6.34 -6.19 22.64
C GLN A 608 7.30 -6.75 23.70
N LYS A 609 8.61 -6.52 23.56
CA LYS A 609 9.60 -6.93 24.58
C LYS A 609 9.32 -6.30 25.94
N ALA A 610 8.97 -5.00 25.98
CA ALA A 610 8.65 -4.33 27.24
C ALA A 610 7.42 -4.94 27.90
N LEU A 611 6.35 -5.25 27.14
CA LEU A 611 5.13 -5.88 27.65
C LEU A 611 5.38 -7.34 28.09
N THR A 612 6.19 -8.10 27.34
CA THR A 612 6.63 -9.44 27.72
C THR A 612 7.35 -9.44 29.07
N ALA A 613 8.29 -8.51 29.25
CA ALA A 613 9.01 -8.38 30.53
C ALA A 613 8.09 -8.02 31.70
N VAL A 614 7.09 -7.13 31.46
CA VAL A 614 6.07 -6.79 32.47
C VAL A 614 5.24 -8.01 32.83
N LEU A 615 4.76 -8.78 31.87
CA LEU A 615 3.98 -10.01 32.09
C LEU A 615 4.80 -11.06 32.84
N ALA A 616 6.03 -11.34 32.41
CA ALA A 616 6.92 -12.31 33.04
C ALA A 616 7.12 -11.96 34.53
N SER A 617 7.46 -10.70 34.82
CA SER A 617 7.66 -10.21 36.18
C SER A 617 6.37 -10.27 37.03
N ALA A 618 5.23 -9.87 36.46
CA ALA A 618 3.95 -9.80 37.19
C ALA A 618 3.36 -11.17 37.52
N LYS A 619 3.61 -12.17 36.67
CA LYS A 619 3.10 -13.56 36.87
C LYS A 619 4.15 -14.51 37.45
N GLY A 620 5.42 -14.11 37.54
CA GLY A 620 6.51 -14.97 37.98
C GLY A 620 6.76 -16.15 37.02
N ILE A 621 6.57 -15.94 35.71
CA ILE A 621 6.76 -16.91 34.64
C ILE A 621 8.03 -16.60 33.83
N SER A 622 8.47 -17.56 33.00
CA SER A 622 9.59 -17.32 32.09
C SER A 622 9.26 -16.30 31.00
N GLU A 623 10.27 -15.65 30.43
CA GLU A 623 10.06 -14.75 29.27
C GLU A 623 9.41 -15.51 28.11
N GLN A 624 9.79 -16.78 27.88
CA GLN A 624 9.22 -17.62 26.83
C GLN A 624 7.72 -17.87 27.05
N ASP A 625 7.28 -18.11 28.28
CA ASP A 625 5.86 -18.31 28.61
C ASP A 625 5.10 -16.97 28.42
N ALA A 626 5.70 -15.85 28.80
CA ALA A 626 5.12 -14.53 28.57
C ALA A 626 5.01 -14.19 27.08
N GLU A 627 6.01 -14.54 26.27
CA GLU A 627 5.93 -14.41 24.79
C GLU A 627 4.78 -15.26 24.22
N ASN A 628 4.60 -16.48 24.71
CA ASN A 628 3.50 -17.33 24.28
C ASN A 628 2.13 -16.71 24.64
N GLU A 629 2.02 -16.08 25.81
CA GLU A 629 0.80 -15.35 26.18
C GLU A 629 0.55 -14.14 25.27
N ILE A 630 1.57 -13.36 24.92
CA ILE A 630 1.42 -12.28 23.95
C ILE A 630 0.94 -12.82 22.59
N LYS A 631 1.48 -13.97 22.14
CA LYS A 631 1.01 -14.64 20.92
C LYS A 631 -0.46 -15.06 21.00
N GLU A 632 -0.88 -15.58 22.13
CA GLU A 632 -2.30 -15.90 22.37
C GLU A 632 -3.17 -14.65 22.35
N MET A 633 -2.70 -13.53 22.93
CA MET A 633 -3.40 -12.24 22.87
C MET A 633 -3.52 -11.71 21.44
N LYS A 634 -2.50 -11.87 20.60
CA LYS A 634 -2.55 -11.55 19.18
C LYS A 634 -3.57 -12.42 18.44
N ASN A 635 -3.54 -13.73 18.66
CA ASN A 635 -4.43 -14.69 18.01
C ASN A 635 -5.92 -14.49 18.38
N ASN A 636 -6.21 -14.06 19.58
CA ASN A 636 -7.59 -13.81 20.04
C ASN A 636 -8.05 -12.37 19.90
N GLY A 637 -7.21 -11.49 19.31
CA GLY A 637 -7.52 -10.09 19.03
C GLY A 637 -7.51 -9.14 20.23
N THR A 638 -6.96 -9.58 21.39
CA THR A 638 -6.78 -8.71 22.56
C THR A 638 -5.46 -7.92 22.52
N TYR A 639 -4.54 -8.30 21.64
CA TYR A 639 -3.38 -7.50 21.25
C TYR A 639 -3.48 -7.24 19.74
N GLN A 640 -3.62 -5.99 19.34
CA GLN A 640 -3.82 -5.58 17.95
C GLN A 640 -2.72 -4.61 17.52
N GLU A 641 -2.27 -4.77 16.30
CA GLU A 641 -1.24 -3.92 15.70
C GLU A 641 -1.76 -3.28 14.41
N ASP A 642 -1.50 -1.97 14.25
CA ASP A 642 -1.66 -1.21 13.00
C ASP A 642 -0.30 -0.54 12.71
N VAL A 643 0.63 -1.30 12.12
CA VAL A 643 2.03 -0.92 11.98
C VAL A 643 2.46 -0.93 10.51
N TRP A 644 3.38 -0.01 10.14
CA TRP A 644 3.86 0.19 8.77
C TRP A 644 5.37 0.41 8.68
#